data_8acc008f2643c1d1b357190d38519b01
#
_entry.id   8acc008f2643c1d1b357190d38519b01
#
_cell.length_a   1.000
_cell.length_b   1.000
_cell.length_c   1.000
_cell.angle_alpha   90.00
_cell.angle_beta   90.00
_cell.angle_gamma   90.00
#
_symmetry.space_group_name_H-M   'P 1'
#
loop_
_entity.id
_entity.type
_entity.pdbx_description
1 polymer ?
#
loop_
_entity_poly.entity_id
_entity_poly.type
_entity_poly.pdbx_seq_one_letter_code
_entity_poly.pdbx_strand_id
1 'polypeptide(L)'
;MTAAVLPAPQPGRSPFAGADICRQAGLTLPDRAARPNFDDDLWDFTDVAGLPVSLALAVRRFSFTQIADPRWRLVAKELIFAMLVPRHEAVAGLPRAFRTPMHITTASGRLQEISRFLNWLAGQGIPALGEVCAHHCEAYLAHRRYVLDEHGTVVGERSPALRRGAAQAVIDLLNYGELFSADRPDPGLRPWGGATASAIAEMPSGRTSNKTPPLSDDVLRPMLAAALYLTTVIGPHAVTLNNQVRDALRAWGRSGEQTFPSPSHAPVAEITRLLDRYLRENSPLPMLPRHWVSERLSSGWRPDDPLLPVGLNMLARQAGINRFSHRWLDELRDPIEETLAAVGVQEIFARDGALVDRADGQGQAPWSPPLHQPQAIALAGIVRTAAATVIAAVSGMRASELMELQADCRQPAEELLPGMTRYRLAGKLIKGQPLGGTRDEWVVIEPVYQAAGLAEQLHDNPAAGAFLFGRIAFSVRYAWFRDWVNGPSGQRLGLGPVPDYPVSLRALRRTLAVELAYRPGGVLAAKVHLKHVAVATTEGYASRPGGAQAELLAEVNQHESERNLALLWDEFRNYQQGILPAGPGARELTEFFAHVDAAPGPGDVPAAKVQRSDREIRSLLTKRAGVLHLGTANYCWLSKVLDNQHYGD
;
A
#
# COMPACT_ATOMS: atom_id res chain seq x y z
N MET A 1 -39.45 -47.84 19.94
CA MET A 1 -38.87 -46.90 20.91
C MET A 1 -38.56 -45.61 20.12
N THR A 2 -39.43 -44.63 20.26
CA THR A 2 -39.33 -43.32 19.60
C THR A 2 -38.19 -42.55 20.31
N ALA A 3 -37.16 -42.19 19.56
CA ALA A 3 -36.09 -41.37 20.08
C ALA A 3 -36.68 -39.98 20.48
N ALA A 4 -36.51 -39.64 21.76
CA ALA A 4 -36.88 -38.32 22.26
C ALA A 4 -36.04 -37.27 21.54
N VAL A 5 -36.69 -36.43 20.73
CA VAL A 5 -36.07 -35.22 20.18
C VAL A 5 -35.80 -34.30 21.37
N LEU A 6 -34.53 -34.16 21.73
CA LEU A 6 -34.12 -33.17 22.71
C LEU A 6 -34.52 -31.78 22.17
N PRO A 7 -35.20 -30.94 22.98
CA PRO A 7 -35.55 -29.59 22.54
C PRO A 7 -34.25 -28.83 22.21
N ALA A 8 -34.26 -28.14 21.03
CA ALA A 8 -33.16 -27.26 20.66
C ALA A 8 -32.89 -26.26 21.82
N PRO A 9 -31.65 -26.06 22.21
CA PRO A 9 -31.32 -25.11 23.28
C PRO A 9 -31.90 -23.75 22.91
N GLN A 10 -32.69 -23.17 23.84
CA GLN A 10 -33.20 -21.81 23.64
C GLN A 10 -32.00 -20.86 23.56
N PRO A 11 -31.90 -19.99 22.56
CA PRO A 11 -30.79 -19.07 22.41
C PRO A 11 -30.72 -18.16 23.64
N GLY A 12 -29.64 -18.31 24.40
CA GLY A 12 -29.32 -17.39 25.49
C GLY A 12 -29.03 -15.99 24.93
N ARG A 13 -29.24 -14.97 25.71
CA ARG A 13 -28.86 -13.59 25.32
C ARG A 13 -27.33 -13.52 25.23
N SER A 14 -26.78 -13.00 24.13
CA SER A 14 -25.35 -12.79 23.98
C SER A 14 -24.78 -11.89 25.09
N PRO A 15 -23.61 -12.19 25.67
CA PRO A 15 -22.96 -11.32 26.63
C PRO A 15 -22.57 -9.94 26.04
N PHE A 16 -22.63 -9.80 24.72
CA PHE A 16 -22.28 -8.58 23.98
C PHE A 16 -23.48 -7.80 23.46
N ALA A 17 -24.72 -8.25 23.72
CA ALA A 17 -25.93 -7.62 23.21
C ALA A 17 -25.98 -6.12 23.57
N GLY A 18 -26.25 -5.27 22.59
CA GLY A 18 -26.31 -3.80 22.73
C GLY A 18 -24.95 -3.10 22.81
N ALA A 19 -23.83 -3.82 22.67
CA ALA A 19 -22.50 -3.21 22.79
C ALA A 19 -22.16 -2.32 21.59
N ASP A 20 -21.67 -1.11 21.85
CA ASP A 20 -20.95 -0.26 20.86
C ASP A 20 -19.58 -0.87 20.61
N ILE A 21 -19.39 -1.42 19.41
CA ILE A 21 -18.17 -2.17 19.06
C ILE A 21 -16.95 -1.25 19.06
N CYS A 22 -17.06 -0.07 18.49
CA CYS A 22 -15.94 0.86 18.40
C CYS A 22 -15.49 1.34 19.77
N ARG A 23 -16.44 1.65 20.65
CA ARG A 23 -16.13 2.03 22.02
C ARG A 23 -15.43 0.92 22.79
N GLN A 24 -15.93 -0.32 22.68
CA GLN A 24 -15.36 -1.47 23.37
C GLN A 24 -13.96 -1.84 22.83
N ALA A 25 -13.76 -1.72 21.53
CA ALA A 25 -12.48 -1.99 20.87
C ALA A 25 -11.48 -0.82 20.97
N GLY A 26 -11.84 0.31 21.59
CA GLY A 26 -11.00 1.51 21.69
C GLY A 26 -10.75 2.19 20.32
N LEU A 27 -11.70 2.06 19.38
CA LEU A 27 -11.62 2.68 18.07
C LEU A 27 -12.27 4.06 18.08
N THR A 28 -11.59 5.04 17.51
CA THR A 28 -12.07 6.42 17.44
C THR A 28 -12.90 6.65 16.19
N LEU A 29 -14.09 7.21 16.37
CA LEU A 29 -14.99 7.64 15.29
C LEU A 29 -15.26 9.15 15.41
N PRO A 30 -15.48 9.88 14.29
CA PRO A 30 -16.01 11.23 14.33
C PRO A 30 -17.39 11.28 15.00
N ASP A 31 -17.73 12.38 15.65
CA ASP A 31 -18.99 12.53 16.41
C ASP A 31 -20.25 12.29 15.58
N ARG A 32 -20.20 12.57 14.27
CA ARG A 32 -21.34 12.41 13.34
C ARG A 32 -21.38 11.03 12.66
N ALA A 33 -20.38 10.18 12.88
CA ALA A 33 -20.35 8.86 12.26
C ALA A 33 -21.32 7.90 12.95
N ALA A 34 -21.96 7.04 12.16
CA ALA A 34 -22.78 5.96 12.69
C ALA A 34 -21.89 4.97 13.46
N ARG A 35 -22.32 4.61 14.67
CA ARG A 35 -21.61 3.67 15.54
C ARG A 35 -22.15 2.27 15.34
N PRO A 36 -21.32 1.30 14.85
CA PRO A 36 -21.77 -0.06 14.70
C PRO A 36 -22.09 -0.68 16.07
N ASN A 37 -23.29 -1.23 16.18
CA ASN A 37 -23.75 -1.95 17.38
C ASN A 37 -23.58 -3.46 17.15
N PHE A 38 -23.34 -4.20 18.23
CA PHE A 38 -23.19 -5.66 18.15
C PHE A 38 -24.42 -6.34 17.52
N ASP A 39 -25.61 -5.86 17.77
CA ASP A 39 -26.85 -6.45 17.29
C ASP A 39 -27.07 -6.24 15.78
N ASP A 40 -26.37 -5.27 15.16
CA ASP A 40 -26.47 -5.00 13.74
C ASP A 40 -25.90 -6.17 12.89
N ASP A 41 -26.50 -6.44 11.74
CA ASP A 41 -25.98 -7.41 10.78
C ASP A 41 -24.87 -6.86 9.87
N LEU A 42 -24.62 -5.56 9.93
CA LEU A 42 -23.55 -4.86 9.25
C LEU A 42 -22.77 -3.99 10.24
N TRP A 43 -21.50 -4.29 10.44
CA TRP A 43 -20.59 -3.43 11.20
C TRP A 43 -19.76 -2.60 10.24
N ASP A 44 -20.00 -1.31 10.17
CA ASP A 44 -19.31 -0.39 9.26
C ASP A 44 -18.23 0.38 10.03
N PHE A 45 -16.97 0.09 9.70
CA PHE A 45 -15.78 0.74 10.24
C PHE A 45 -15.20 1.78 9.25
N THR A 46 -15.94 2.19 8.23
CA THR A 46 -15.43 3.07 7.17
C THR A 46 -14.84 4.36 7.73
N ASP A 47 -15.48 4.94 8.74
CA ASP A 47 -15.12 6.22 9.32
C ASP A 47 -14.20 6.11 10.55
N VAL A 48 -13.71 4.91 10.87
CA VAL A 48 -12.76 4.73 11.98
C VAL A 48 -11.47 5.49 11.67
N ALA A 49 -11.11 6.39 12.58
CA ALA A 49 -9.93 7.23 12.46
C ALA A 49 -8.65 6.39 12.39
N GLY A 50 -7.76 6.73 11.48
CA GLY A 50 -6.46 6.08 11.35
C GLY A 50 -6.47 4.75 10.58
N LEU A 51 -7.60 4.31 10.02
CA LEU A 51 -7.57 3.19 9.09
C LEU A 51 -6.84 3.58 7.80
N PRO A 52 -5.86 2.76 7.36
CA PRO A 52 -5.09 3.08 6.17
C PRO A 52 -5.97 3.28 4.93
N VAL A 53 -5.71 4.34 4.14
CA VAL A 53 -6.47 4.64 2.91
C VAL A 53 -6.40 3.50 1.90
N SER A 54 -5.34 2.69 1.95
CA SER A 54 -5.15 1.51 1.10
C SER A 54 -6.20 0.41 1.34
N LEU A 55 -6.90 0.41 2.49
CA LEU A 55 -7.92 -0.60 2.79
C LEU A 55 -9.17 -0.41 1.92
N ALA A 56 -9.58 -1.48 1.25
CA ALA A 56 -10.81 -1.50 0.49
C ALA A 56 -12.04 -1.34 1.40
N LEU A 57 -13.10 -0.69 0.90
CA LEU A 57 -14.37 -0.56 1.63
C LEU A 57 -14.92 -1.91 2.09
N ALA A 58 -14.83 -2.95 1.25
CA ALA A 58 -15.27 -4.29 1.62
C ALA A 58 -14.54 -4.89 2.83
N VAL A 59 -13.30 -4.44 3.12
CA VAL A 59 -12.55 -4.86 4.31
C VAL A 59 -12.96 -4.07 5.55
N ARG A 60 -13.52 -2.88 5.37
CA ARG A 60 -14.01 -2.02 6.46
C ARG A 60 -15.45 -2.33 6.87
N ARG A 61 -16.17 -3.15 6.09
CA ARG A 61 -17.57 -3.52 6.32
C ARG A 61 -17.69 -5.00 6.59
N PHE A 62 -18.13 -5.35 7.78
CA PHE A 62 -18.36 -6.73 8.19
C PHE A 62 -19.84 -7.04 8.05
N SER A 63 -20.21 -7.73 6.96
CA SER A 63 -21.58 -8.17 6.74
C SER A 63 -21.74 -9.61 7.23
N PHE A 64 -22.65 -9.81 8.17
CA PHE A 64 -23.01 -11.13 8.68
C PHE A 64 -24.16 -11.76 7.89
N THR A 65 -24.87 -10.99 7.07
CA THR A 65 -25.96 -11.51 6.21
C THR A 65 -25.48 -12.53 5.17
N GLN A 66 -24.19 -12.58 4.89
CA GLN A 66 -23.57 -13.61 4.04
C GLN A 66 -23.63 -15.03 4.66
N ILE A 67 -23.91 -15.15 5.97
CA ILE A 67 -24.11 -16.43 6.66
C ILE A 67 -25.59 -16.78 6.59
N ALA A 68 -25.91 -17.93 6.00
CA ALA A 68 -27.30 -18.32 5.71
C ALA A 68 -28.13 -18.54 7.01
N ASP A 69 -27.58 -19.26 7.99
CA ASP A 69 -28.29 -19.56 9.24
C ASP A 69 -28.19 -18.36 10.21
N PRO A 70 -29.31 -17.77 10.65
CA PRO A 70 -29.32 -16.65 11.59
C PRO A 70 -28.65 -16.98 12.96
N ARG A 71 -28.72 -18.22 13.44
CA ARG A 71 -28.08 -18.65 14.69
C ARG A 71 -26.55 -18.57 14.54
N TRP A 72 -26.04 -18.98 13.39
CA TRP A 72 -24.60 -18.91 13.10
C TRP A 72 -24.12 -17.51 12.77
N ARG A 73 -25.01 -16.59 12.36
CA ARG A 73 -24.68 -15.16 12.34
C ARG A 73 -24.32 -14.66 13.71
N LEU A 74 -25.12 -15.04 14.75
CA LEU A 74 -24.83 -14.65 16.11
C LEU A 74 -23.50 -15.24 16.61
N VAL A 75 -23.24 -16.52 16.33
CA VAL A 75 -21.96 -17.17 16.63
C VAL A 75 -20.77 -16.40 16.00
N ALA A 76 -20.89 -16.04 14.72
CA ALA A 76 -19.85 -15.28 14.03
C ALA A 76 -19.67 -13.87 14.61
N LYS A 77 -20.75 -13.18 14.98
CA LYS A 77 -20.69 -11.89 15.69
C LYS A 77 -19.95 -11.99 17.01
N GLU A 78 -20.31 -12.98 17.84
CA GLU A 78 -19.67 -13.25 19.14
C GLU A 78 -18.18 -13.52 18.98
N LEU A 79 -17.81 -14.36 18.01
CA LEU A 79 -16.41 -14.70 17.73
C LEU A 79 -15.59 -13.48 17.27
N ILE A 80 -16.11 -12.73 16.30
CA ILE A 80 -15.40 -11.55 15.76
C ILE A 80 -15.30 -10.44 16.80
N PHE A 81 -16.37 -10.22 17.58
CA PHE A 81 -16.35 -9.25 18.67
C PHE A 81 -15.29 -9.63 19.72
N ALA A 82 -15.26 -10.90 20.15
CA ALA A 82 -14.27 -11.39 21.10
C ALA A 82 -12.83 -11.20 20.62
N MET A 83 -12.57 -11.37 19.31
CA MET A 83 -11.27 -11.12 18.70
C MET A 83 -10.88 -9.64 18.64
N LEU A 84 -11.86 -8.74 18.48
CA LEU A 84 -11.63 -7.30 18.51
C LEU A 84 -11.47 -6.77 19.94
N VAL A 85 -12.15 -7.38 20.91
CA VAL A 85 -12.21 -6.94 22.30
C VAL A 85 -11.81 -8.06 23.29
N PRO A 86 -10.56 -8.56 23.23
CA PRO A 86 -10.12 -9.72 24.02
C PRO A 86 -10.06 -9.44 25.53
N ARG A 87 -10.17 -8.17 25.95
CA ARG A 87 -10.19 -7.75 27.36
C ARG A 87 -11.58 -7.77 27.98
N HIS A 88 -12.62 -8.04 27.18
CA HIS A 88 -13.99 -8.15 27.70
C HIS A 88 -14.07 -9.30 28.72
N GLU A 89 -14.79 -9.11 29.83
CA GLU A 89 -14.87 -10.08 30.93
C GLU A 89 -15.27 -11.48 30.47
N ALA A 90 -16.24 -11.60 29.56
CA ALA A 90 -16.68 -12.87 28.99
C ALA A 90 -15.59 -13.58 28.16
N VAL A 91 -14.57 -12.84 27.66
CA VAL A 91 -13.49 -13.38 26.83
C VAL A 91 -12.24 -13.67 27.66
N ALA A 92 -12.00 -12.86 28.69
CA ALA A 92 -10.78 -12.93 29.52
C ALA A 92 -10.61 -14.31 30.22
N GLY A 93 -11.73 -14.99 30.53
CA GLY A 93 -11.75 -16.33 31.14
C GLY A 93 -11.46 -17.48 30.18
N LEU A 94 -11.53 -17.27 28.84
CA LEU A 94 -11.32 -18.34 27.87
C LEU A 94 -9.84 -18.70 27.76
N PRO A 95 -9.45 -19.97 27.95
CA PRO A 95 -8.03 -20.36 28.05
C PRO A 95 -7.26 -20.21 26.73
N ARG A 96 -7.96 -20.30 25.59
CA ARG A 96 -7.37 -20.30 24.25
C ARG A 96 -7.70 -19.06 23.42
N ALA A 97 -8.37 -18.07 24.01
CA ALA A 97 -8.68 -16.81 23.33
C ALA A 97 -7.41 -15.98 23.10
N PHE A 98 -7.37 -15.24 22.01
CA PHE A 98 -6.33 -14.24 21.77
C PHE A 98 -6.35 -13.19 22.87
N ARG A 99 -5.18 -12.71 23.29
CA ARG A 99 -5.03 -11.68 24.34
C ARG A 99 -4.77 -10.30 23.77
N THR A 100 -4.40 -10.22 22.49
CA THR A 100 -4.16 -8.96 21.79
C THR A 100 -5.33 -8.66 20.86
N PRO A 101 -5.86 -7.42 20.84
CA PRO A 101 -6.91 -7.02 19.92
C PRO A 101 -6.52 -7.32 18.47
N MET A 102 -7.41 -7.98 17.74
CA MET A 102 -7.18 -8.30 16.34
C MET A 102 -7.38 -7.04 15.49
N HIS A 103 -6.46 -6.78 14.56
CA HIS A 103 -6.61 -5.67 13.62
C HIS A 103 -7.81 -5.91 12.68
N ILE A 104 -8.56 -4.84 12.34
CA ILE A 104 -9.77 -4.89 11.49
C ILE A 104 -9.55 -5.71 10.21
N THR A 105 -8.41 -5.52 9.52
CA THR A 105 -8.09 -6.29 8.30
C THR A 105 -8.03 -7.79 8.55
N THR A 106 -7.45 -8.20 9.69
CA THR A 106 -7.34 -9.61 10.06
C THR A 106 -8.68 -10.17 10.47
N ALA A 107 -9.46 -9.41 11.25
CA ALA A 107 -10.81 -9.77 11.66
C ALA A 107 -11.76 -9.92 10.45
N SER A 108 -11.68 -9.01 9.44
CA SER A 108 -12.41 -9.13 8.19
C SER A 108 -12.08 -10.44 7.44
N GLY A 109 -10.79 -10.75 7.31
CA GLY A 109 -10.36 -12.02 6.68
C GLY A 109 -10.82 -13.24 7.47
N ARG A 110 -10.83 -13.13 8.81
CA ARG A 110 -11.32 -14.19 9.69
C ARG A 110 -12.83 -14.41 9.52
N LEU A 111 -13.63 -13.33 9.49
CA LEU A 111 -15.06 -13.40 9.23
C LEU A 111 -15.36 -14.10 7.89
N GLN A 112 -14.61 -13.78 6.84
CA GLN A 112 -14.80 -14.42 5.54
C GLN A 112 -14.56 -15.94 5.58
N GLU A 113 -13.50 -16.40 6.25
CA GLU A 113 -13.21 -17.84 6.34
C GLU A 113 -14.23 -18.56 7.23
N ILE A 114 -14.67 -17.95 8.32
CA ILE A 114 -15.71 -18.48 9.20
C ILE A 114 -17.05 -18.59 8.45
N SER A 115 -17.44 -17.54 7.72
CA SER A 115 -18.67 -17.54 6.92
C SER A 115 -18.66 -18.66 5.87
N ARG A 116 -17.51 -18.92 5.24
CA ARG A 116 -17.36 -20.04 4.29
C ARG A 116 -17.54 -21.39 4.97
N PHE A 117 -16.99 -21.57 6.16
CA PHE A 117 -17.13 -22.82 6.91
C PHE A 117 -18.58 -23.05 7.33
N LEU A 118 -19.23 -22.05 7.95
CA LEU A 118 -20.61 -22.16 8.41
C LEU A 118 -21.58 -22.42 7.24
N ASN A 119 -21.43 -21.72 6.12
CA ASN A 119 -22.24 -21.96 4.92
C ASN A 119 -21.97 -23.34 4.30
N TRP A 120 -20.73 -23.83 4.37
CA TRP A 120 -20.41 -25.18 3.91
C TRP A 120 -21.11 -26.23 4.79
N LEU A 121 -21.10 -26.08 6.12
CA LEU A 121 -21.84 -26.96 7.04
C LEU A 121 -23.34 -26.96 6.73
N ALA A 122 -23.94 -25.78 6.51
CA ALA A 122 -25.33 -25.68 6.12
C ALA A 122 -25.61 -26.44 4.81
N GLY A 123 -24.72 -26.32 3.82
CA GLY A 123 -24.78 -27.04 2.54
C GLY A 123 -24.62 -28.56 2.69
N GLN A 124 -23.98 -29.05 3.76
CA GLN A 124 -23.88 -30.47 4.09
C GLN A 124 -25.08 -30.96 4.92
N GLY A 125 -26.03 -30.10 5.24
CA GLY A 125 -27.21 -30.44 6.04
C GLY A 125 -26.90 -30.63 7.54
N ILE A 126 -25.78 -30.11 8.05
CA ILE A 126 -25.45 -30.15 9.48
C ILE A 126 -26.32 -29.12 10.21
N PRO A 127 -27.19 -29.56 11.15
CA PRO A 127 -28.17 -28.66 11.74
C PRO A 127 -27.64 -27.86 12.93
N ALA A 128 -26.55 -28.28 13.57
CA ALA A 128 -25.99 -27.65 14.75
C ALA A 128 -24.48 -27.85 14.85
N LEU A 129 -23.77 -26.87 15.45
CA LEU A 129 -22.32 -26.95 15.66
C LEU A 129 -21.91 -28.09 16.59
N GLY A 130 -22.79 -28.50 17.52
CA GLY A 130 -22.56 -29.66 18.37
C GLY A 130 -22.50 -31.01 17.64
N GLU A 131 -23.02 -31.07 16.39
CA GLU A 131 -22.95 -32.25 15.54
C GLU A 131 -21.70 -32.29 14.64
N VAL A 132 -20.91 -31.22 14.65
CA VAL A 132 -19.67 -31.17 13.88
C VAL A 132 -18.66 -32.13 14.49
N CYS A 133 -18.15 -33.05 13.68
CA CYS A 133 -17.13 -34.02 14.09
C CYS A 133 -15.83 -33.84 13.28
N ALA A 134 -14.79 -34.59 13.64
CA ALA A 134 -13.50 -34.56 12.98
C ALA A 134 -13.60 -34.81 11.47
N HIS A 135 -14.47 -35.74 11.04
CA HIS A 135 -14.70 -36.02 9.62
C HIS A 135 -15.20 -34.79 8.85
N HIS A 136 -16.12 -33.99 9.44
CA HIS A 136 -16.60 -32.75 8.80
C HIS A 136 -15.45 -31.73 8.64
N CYS A 137 -14.55 -31.62 9.63
CA CYS A 137 -13.38 -30.74 9.55
C CYS A 137 -12.41 -31.16 8.45
N GLU A 138 -12.16 -32.47 8.31
CA GLU A 138 -11.32 -33.04 7.25
C GLU A 138 -11.94 -32.83 5.86
N ALA A 139 -13.25 -33.11 5.71
CA ALA A 139 -13.97 -32.90 4.46
C ALA A 139 -13.99 -31.41 4.04
N TYR A 140 -14.17 -30.50 5.02
CA TYR A 140 -14.07 -29.06 4.74
C TYR A 140 -12.66 -28.68 4.27
N LEU A 141 -11.62 -29.16 4.93
CA LEU A 141 -10.25 -28.84 4.52
C LEU A 141 -9.94 -29.39 3.13
N ALA A 142 -10.40 -30.61 2.79
CA ALA A 142 -10.29 -31.17 1.45
C ALA A 142 -11.04 -30.32 0.41
N HIS A 143 -12.26 -29.89 0.70
CA HIS A 143 -13.03 -28.94 -0.13
C HIS A 143 -12.29 -27.62 -0.34
N ARG A 144 -11.56 -27.13 0.67
CA ARG A 144 -10.78 -25.89 0.60
C ARG A 144 -9.38 -26.07 0.00
N ARG A 145 -8.91 -27.30 -0.14
CA ARG A 145 -7.61 -27.63 -0.71
C ARG A 145 -7.61 -27.53 -2.23
N TYR A 146 -8.62 -28.05 -2.87
CA TYR A 146 -8.63 -28.20 -4.32
C TYR A 146 -9.39 -27.07 -5.03
N VAL A 147 -8.91 -26.72 -6.21
CA VAL A 147 -9.63 -25.89 -7.19
C VAL A 147 -10.27 -26.84 -8.16
N LEU A 148 -11.61 -26.80 -8.24
CA LEU A 148 -12.38 -27.60 -9.17
C LEU A 148 -12.78 -26.74 -10.38
N ASP A 149 -12.83 -27.37 -11.56
CA ASP A 149 -13.46 -26.78 -12.75
C ASP A 149 -14.99 -26.89 -12.69
N GLU A 150 -15.68 -26.44 -13.75
CA GLU A 150 -17.14 -26.52 -13.88
C GLU A 150 -17.68 -27.97 -13.95
N HIS A 151 -16.81 -28.95 -14.20
CA HIS A 151 -17.15 -30.39 -14.25
C HIS A 151 -16.79 -31.10 -12.92
N GLY A 152 -16.27 -30.37 -11.91
CA GLY A 152 -15.85 -30.94 -10.62
C GLY A 152 -14.48 -31.63 -10.65
N THR A 153 -13.71 -31.48 -11.73
CA THR A 153 -12.37 -32.06 -11.85
C THR A 153 -11.35 -31.16 -11.15
N VAL A 154 -10.39 -31.78 -10.44
CA VAL A 154 -9.30 -31.05 -9.76
C VAL A 154 -8.34 -30.47 -10.80
N VAL A 155 -8.32 -29.13 -10.93
CA VAL A 155 -7.41 -28.40 -11.82
C VAL A 155 -6.20 -27.80 -11.10
N GLY A 156 -6.18 -27.85 -9.77
CA GLY A 156 -5.05 -27.34 -8.98
C GLY A 156 -5.28 -27.39 -7.49
N GLU A 157 -4.25 -26.99 -6.74
CA GLU A 157 -4.33 -26.84 -5.28
C GLU A 157 -4.24 -25.36 -4.87
N ARG A 158 -5.03 -24.99 -3.87
CA ARG A 158 -4.93 -23.68 -3.23
C ARG A 158 -3.62 -23.59 -2.42
N SER A 159 -3.08 -22.38 -2.33
CA SER A 159 -1.83 -22.15 -1.61
C SER A 159 -1.92 -22.58 -0.13
N PRO A 160 -0.80 -23.03 0.50
CA PRO A 160 -0.76 -23.35 1.91
C PRO A 160 -1.29 -22.25 2.82
N ALA A 161 -1.08 -20.97 2.46
CA ALA A 161 -1.60 -19.84 3.23
C ALA A 161 -3.13 -19.77 3.26
N LEU A 162 -3.81 -20.10 2.16
CA LEU A 162 -5.28 -20.18 2.11
C LEU A 162 -5.79 -21.38 2.91
N ARG A 163 -5.14 -22.55 2.80
CA ARG A 163 -5.46 -23.74 3.60
C ARG A 163 -5.32 -23.45 5.09
N ARG A 164 -4.22 -22.77 5.49
CA ARG A 164 -4.02 -22.31 6.86
C ARG A 164 -5.15 -21.42 7.35
N GLY A 165 -5.61 -20.48 6.53
CA GLY A 165 -6.76 -19.63 6.86
C GLY A 165 -8.02 -20.43 7.16
N ALA A 166 -8.34 -21.42 6.32
CA ALA A 166 -9.49 -22.31 6.50
C ALA A 166 -9.38 -23.16 7.78
N ALA A 167 -8.23 -23.82 8.01
CA ALA A 167 -8.00 -24.61 9.23
C ALA A 167 -8.06 -23.73 10.49
N GLN A 168 -7.48 -22.53 10.45
CA GLN A 168 -7.50 -21.62 11.58
C GLN A 168 -8.91 -21.12 11.93
N ALA A 169 -9.79 -20.92 10.94
CA ALA A 169 -11.18 -20.52 11.19
C ALA A 169 -11.93 -21.58 12.01
N VAL A 170 -11.74 -22.86 11.67
CA VAL A 170 -12.31 -23.99 12.44
C VAL A 170 -11.73 -24.03 13.85
N ILE A 171 -10.41 -23.93 13.99
CA ILE A 171 -9.73 -23.94 15.30
C ILE A 171 -10.21 -22.77 16.17
N ASP A 172 -10.36 -21.58 15.59
CA ASP A 172 -10.83 -20.41 16.33
C ASP A 172 -12.27 -20.61 16.83
N LEU A 173 -13.16 -21.13 15.97
CA LEU A 173 -14.53 -21.41 16.36
C LEU A 173 -14.59 -22.37 17.55
N LEU A 174 -13.76 -23.41 17.58
CA LEU A 174 -13.68 -24.34 18.70
C LEU A 174 -13.05 -23.72 19.96
N ASN A 175 -12.03 -22.91 19.80
CA ASN A 175 -11.36 -22.24 20.93
C ASN A 175 -12.26 -21.23 21.66
N TYR A 176 -13.26 -20.69 20.97
CA TYR A 176 -14.23 -19.75 21.52
C TYR A 176 -15.61 -20.37 21.78
N GLY A 177 -15.74 -21.69 21.63
CA GLY A 177 -17.03 -22.40 21.69
C GLY A 177 -17.83 -22.17 22.98
N GLU A 178 -17.16 -22.00 24.13
CA GLU A 178 -17.82 -21.74 25.42
C GLU A 178 -18.54 -20.39 25.47
N LEU A 179 -18.11 -19.43 24.60
CA LEU A 179 -18.68 -18.08 24.54
C LEU A 179 -20.03 -18.04 23.84
N PHE A 180 -20.27 -18.96 22.90
CA PHE A 180 -21.43 -18.84 22.01
C PHE A 180 -22.76 -19.09 22.71
N SER A 181 -23.70 -18.19 22.46
CA SER A 181 -25.02 -18.21 23.09
C SER A 181 -26.08 -18.96 22.28
N ALA A 182 -25.98 -18.95 20.94
CA ALA A 182 -27.01 -19.49 20.05
C ALA A 182 -26.77 -20.98 19.66
N ASP A 183 -25.52 -21.38 19.49
CA ASP A 183 -25.13 -22.75 19.10
C ASP A 183 -23.67 -22.98 19.47
N ARG A 184 -23.34 -24.13 20.01
CA ARG A 184 -22.01 -24.43 20.53
C ARG A 184 -21.43 -25.69 19.91
N PRO A 185 -20.14 -25.68 19.50
CA PRO A 185 -19.45 -26.90 19.11
C PRO A 185 -19.23 -27.82 20.32
N ASP A 186 -19.05 -29.12 20.06
CA ASP A 186 -18.66 -30.06 21.08
C ASP A 186 -17.30 -29.67 21.71
N PRO A 187 -17.23 -29.42 23.00
CA PRO A 187 -15.98 -29.07 23.71
C PRO A 187 -14.92 -30.16 23.64
N GLY A 188 -15.33 -31.42 23.38
CA GLY A 188 -14.44 -32.57 23.18
C GLY A 188 -13.81 -32.66 21.80
N LEU A 189 -14.35 -31.95 20.81
CA LEU A 189 -13.86 -32.02 19.43
C LEU A 189 -12.41 -31.53 19.30
N ARG A 190 -11.56 -32.36 18.75
CA ARG A 190 -10.14 -32.08 18.48
C ARG A 190 -9.83 -32.41 17.03
N PRO A 191 -10.22 -31.53 16.08
CA PRO A 191 -9.93 -31.76 14.68
C PRO A 191 -8.42 -31.86 14.47
N TRP A 192 -8.04 -32.72 13.56
CA TRP A 192 -6.63 -32.97 13.20
C TRP A 192 -5.73 -33.30 14.41
N GLY A 193 -6.27 -33.97 15.45
CA GLY A 193 -5.54 -34.34 16.66
C GLY A 193 -5.01 -33.14 17.47
N GLY A 194 -5.56 -31.95 17.27
CA GLY A 194 -5.11 -30.70 17.92
C GLY A 194 -3.88 -30.07 17.28
N ALA A 195 -3.50 -30.48 16.07
CA ALA A 195 -2.40 -29.88 15.32
C ALA A 195 -2.65 -28.40 15.02
N THR A 196 -1.58 -27.61 14.86
CA THR A 196 -1.68 -26.19 14.51
C THR A 196 -2.14 -26.01 13.06
N ALA A 197 -2.83 -24.89 12.76
CA ALA A 197 -3.25 -24.57 11.40
C ALA A 197 -2.08 -24.54 10.40
N SER A 198 -0.88 -24.20 10.84
CA SER A 198 0.33 -24.20 10.01
C SER A 198 0.79 -25.61 9.66
N ALA A 199 0.75 -26.55 10.62
CA ALA A 199 1.08 -27.94 10.39
C ALA A 199 0.06 -28.61 9.46
N ILE A 200 -1.25 -28.36 9.70
CA ILE A 200 -2.36 -28.89 8.89
C ILE A 200 -2.27 -28.41 7.44
N ALA A 201 -1.90 -27.15 7.24
CA ALA A 201 -1.76 -26.55 5.92
C ALA A 201 -0.44 -26.91 5.22
N GLU A 202 0.40 -27.72 5.82
CA GLU A 202 1.72 -28.08 5.30
C GLU A 202 2.55 -26.81 4.98
N MET A 203 2.50 -25.82 5.91
CA MET A 203 3.31 -24.62 5.74
C MET A 203 4.79 -24.99 5.80
N PRO A 204 5.62 -24.50 4.88
CA PRO A 204 7.05 -24.79 4.91
C PRO A 204 7.64 -24.43 6.27
N SER A 205 8.35 -25.38 6.88
CA SER A 205 9.14 -25.15 8.09
C SER A 205 10.38 -24.34 7.71
N GLY A 206 10.58 -23.21 8.38
CA GLY A 206 11.71 -22.33 8.14
C GLY A 206 11.31 -21.00 7.47
N ARG A 207 12.29 -20.10 7.36
CA ARG A 207 12.11 -18.81 6.68
C ARG A 207 11.90 -19.03 5.19
N THR A 208 10.68 -18.90 4.73
CA THR A 208 10.41 -18.90 3.30
C THR A 208 11.03 -17.63 2.69
N SER A 209 11.83 -17.81 1.63
CA SER A 209 12.31 -16.69 0.82
C SER A 209 11.12 -15.82 0.36
N ASN A 210 11.35 -14.54 0.20
CA ASN A 210 10.31 -13.62 -0.26
C ASN A 210 9.82 -14.06 -1.66
N LYS A 211 8.52 -14.37 -1.76
CA LYS A 211 7.90 -14.90 -2.99
C LYS A 211 7.82 -13.88 -4.13
N THR A 212 7.96 -12.58 -3.83
CA THR A 212 7.94 -11.54 -4.87
C THR A 212 9.34 -11.46 -5.49
N PRO A 213 9.54 -11.78 -6.77
CA PRO A 213 10.85 -11.63 -7.40
C PRO A 213 11.24 -10.14 -7.52
N PRO A 214 12.53 -9.80 -7.47
CA PRO A 214 12.99 -8.50 -7.89
C PRO A 214 12.80 -8.35 -9.41
N LEU A 215 12.66 -7.11 -9.88
CA LEU A 215 12.62 -6.82 -11.30
C LEU A 215 14.03 -7.01 -11.88
N SER A 216 14.09 -7.55 -13.10
CA SER A 216 15.34 -7.58 -13.88
C SER A 216 15.70 -6.19 -14.40
N ASP A 217 16.96 -5.98 -14.71
CA ASP A 217 17.47 -4.74 -15.31
C ASP A 217 16.77 -4.39 -16.62
N ASP A 218 16.41 -5.40 -17.42
CA ASP A 218 15.70 -5.23 -18.69
C ASP A 218 14.30 -4.60 -18.51
N VAL A 219 13.66 -4.79 -17.35
CA VAL A 219 12.39 -4.16 -17.01
C VAL A 219 12.61 -2.86 -16.26
N LEU A 220 13.52 -2.86 -15.28
CA LEU A 220 13.72 -1.73 -14.37
C LEU A 220 14.26 -0.50 -15.09
N ARG A 221 15.31 -0.65 -15.91
CA ARG A 221 15.99 0.47 -16.56
C ARG A 221 15.10 1.23 -17.53
N PRO A 222 14.45 0.60 -18.54
CA PRO A 222 13.59 1.34 -19.45
C PRO A 222 12.36 1.94 -18.74
N MET A 223 11.80 1.25 -17.75
CA MET A 223 10.71 1.76 -16.94
C MET A 223 11.10 3.04 -16.19
N LEU A 224 12.25 3.04 -15.48
CA LEU A 224 12.72 4.21 -14.74
C LEU A 224 13.15 5.34 -15.66
N ALA A 225 13.82 5.05 -16.77
CA ALA A 225 14.20 6.06 -17.76
C ALA A 225 12.95 6.77 -18.32
N ALA A 226 11.93 6.01 -18.70
CA ALA A 226 10.67 6.57 -19.16
C ALA A 226 9.95 7.37 -18.06
N ALA A 227 9.89 6.84 -16.83
CA ALA A 227 9.26 7.53 -15.71
C ALA A 227 9.97 8.85 -15.36
N LEU A 228 11.29 8.85 -15.34
CA LEU A 228 12.09 10.07 -15.12
C LEU A 228 11.88 11.07 -16.26
N TYR A 229 11.91 10.64 -17.52
CA TYR A 229 11.64 11.53 -18.64
C TYR A 229 10.23 12.15 -18.56
N LEU A 230 9.21 11.37 -18.22
CA LEU A 230 7.86 11.88 -18.05
C LEU A 230 7.75 12.85 -16.89
N THR A 231 8.49 12.67 -15.82
CA THR A 231 8.43 13.57 -14.66
C THR A 231 9.24 14.84 -14.87
N THR A 232 10.39 14.77 -15.53
CA THR A 232 11.30 15.94 -15.68
C THR A 232 11.05 16.75 -16.94
N VAL A 233 10.78 16.10 -18.07
CA VAL A 233 10.61 16.76 -19.37
C VAL A 233 9.14 17.03 -19.67
N ILE A 234 8.29 16.03 -19.56
CA ILE A 234 6.86 16.15 -19.88
C ILE A 234 6.05 16.74 -18.71
N GLY A 235 6.52 16.57 -17.49
CA GLY A 235 5.85 16.98 -16.26
C GLY A 235 5.36 18.45 -16.24
N PRO A 236 6.22 19.44 -16.52
CA PRO A 236 5.81 20.86 -16.55
C PRO A 236 4.68 21.13 -17.54
N HIS A 237 4.74 20.53 -18.73
CA HIS A 237 3.69 20.65 -19.75
C HIS A 237 2.39 19.97 -19.30
N ALA A 238 2.49 18.81 -18.65
CA ALA A 238 1.34 18.10 -18.09
C ALA A 238 0.65 18.88 -16.96
N VAL A 239 1.39 19.62 -16.15
CA VAL A 239 0.82 20.53 -15.13
C VAL A 239 0.02 21.65 -15.80
N THR A 240 0.61 22.31 -16.81
CA THR A 240 -0.08 23.34 -17.58
C THR A 240 -1.35 22.81 -18.22
N LEU A 241 -1.25 21.64 -18.87
CA LEU A 241 -2.39 20.95 -19.46
C LEU A 241 -3.48 20.63 -18.44
N ASN A 242 -3.11 20.08 -17.29
CA ASN A 242 -4.06 19.74 -16.22
C ASN A 242 -4.80 21.00 -15.70
N ASN A 243 -4.10 22.12 -15.59
CA ASN A 243 -4.72 23.40 -15.23
C ASN A 243 -5.71 23.88 -16.31
N GLN A 244 -5.33 23.80 -17.59
CA GLN A 244 -6.23 24.14 -18.72
C GLN A 244 -7.50 23.26 -18.70
N VAL A 245 -7.35 21.95 -18.46
CA VAL A 245 -8.50 21.03 -18.36
C VAL A 245 -9.39 21.40 -17.18
N ARG A 246 -8.81 21.70 -16.02
CA ARG A 246 -9.59 22.10 -14.83
C ARG A 246 -10.35 23.39 -15.03
N ASP A 247 -9.72 24.38 -15.63
CA ASP A 247 -10.34 25.66 -15.90
C ASP A 247 -11.49 25.49 -16.92
N ALA A 248 -11.27 24.69 -17.96
CA ALA A 248 -12.32 24.35 -18.91
C ALA A 248 -13.50 23.62 -18.25
N LEU A 249 -13.22 22.65 -17.36
CA LEU A 249 -14.27 21.93 -16.63
C LEU A 249 -15.06 22.83 -15.67
N ARG A 250 -14.40 23.78 -15.01
CA ARG A 250 -15.07 24.80 -14.19
C ARG A 250 -15.95 25.70 -15.05
N ALA A 251 -15.41 26.21 -16.14
CA ALA A 251 -16.15 27.07 -17.08
C ALA A 251 -17.36 26.33 -17.70
N TRP A 252 -17.28 25.03 -17.88
CA TRP A 252 -18.36 24.21 -18.45
C TRP A 252 -19.37 23.67 -17.41
N GLY A 253 -19.27 24.09 -16.12
CA GLY A 253 -20.22 23.73 -15.09
C GLY A 253 -20.29 22.24 -14.73
N ARG A 254 -19.21 21.47 -14.99
CA ARG A 254 -19.13 20.05 -14.64
C ARG A 254 -18.66 19.75 -13.21
N SER A 255 -18.19 20.75 -12.50
CA SER A 255 -17.96 20.67 -11.05
C SER A 255 -19.23 21.13 -10.35
N GLY A 256 -19.97 20.25 -9.71
CA GLY A 256 -21.34 20.36 -9.16
C GLY A 256 -21.74 21.60 -8.33
N GLU A 257 -21.03 22.71 -8.45
CA GLU A 257 -21.25 23.96 -7.70
C GLU A 257 -21.58 25.18 -8.55
N GLN A 258 -21.62 25.07 -9.89
CA GLN A 258 -21.96 26.23 -10.73
C GLN A 258 -23.36 26.11 -11.34
N THR A 259 -24.25 26.94 -10.85
CA THR A 259 -25.40 27.42 -11.62
C THR A 259 -24.87 28.03 -12.92
N PHE A 260 -25.29 27.49 -14.08
CA PHE A 260 -25.04 28.11 -15.38
C PHE A 260 -25.52 29.55 -15.31
N PRO A 261 -24.77 30.52 -15.88
CA PRO A 261 -25.29 31.87 -16.05
C PRO A 261 -26.65 31.78 -16.75
N SER A 262 -27.55 32.68 -16.40
CA SER A 262 -28.86 32.78 -17.05
C SER A 262 -28.70 32.68 -18.57
N PRO A 263 -29.63 32.02 -19.28
CA PRO A 263 -29.52 31.85 -20.71
C PRO A 263 -29.18 33.21 -21.36
N SER A 264 -28.14 33.23 -22.17
CA SER A 264 -27.78 34.49 -22.88
C SER A 264 -28.98 34.97 -23.70
N HIS A 265 -29.27 36.24 -23.62
CA HIS A 265 -30.32 36.85 -24.44
C HIS A 265 -29.91 37.00 -25.91
N ALA A 266 -28.64 36.79 -26.25
CA ALA A 266 -28.10 36.92 -27.60
C ALA A 266 -27.06 35.83 -27.94
N PRO A 267 -27.42 34.54 -27.90
CA PRO A 267 -26.47 33.45 -28.07
C PRO A 267 -25.75 33.46 -29.42
N VAL A 268 -26.45 33.84 -30.49
CA VAL A 268 -25.87 33.94 -31.82
C VAL A 268 -24.77 34.99 -31.85
N ALA A 269 -25.04 36.21 -31.32
CA ALA A 269 -24.04 37.28 -31.27
C ALA A 269 -22.80 36.93 -30.43
N GLU A 270 -22.96 36.16 -29.36
CA GLU A 270 -21.84 35.70 -28.53
C GLU A 270 -20.98 34.67 -29.26
N ILE A 271 -21.59 33.74 -29.99
CA ILE A 271 -20.85 32.78 -30.82
C ILE A 271 -20.15 33.49 -31.96
N THR A 272 -20.80 34.46 -32.64
CA THR A 272 -20.18 35.26 -33.71
C THR A 272 -18.94 35.98 -33.19
N ARG A 273 -19.04 36.65 -32.03
CA ARG A 273 -17.86 37.31 -31.41
C ARG A 273 -16.73 36.32 -31.07
N LEU A 274 -17.09 35.09 -30.72
CA LEU A 274 -16.12 34.02 -30.50
C LEU A 274 -15.45 33.58 -31.82
N LEU A 275 -16.21 33.46 -32.93
CA LEU A 275 -15.67 33.14 -34.25
C LEU A 275 -14.71 34.23 -34.73
N ASP A 276 -15.06 35.51 -34.57
CA ASP A 276 -14.17 36.65 -34.87
C ASP A 276 -12.86 36.57 -34.06
N ARG A 277 -12.90 36.06 -32.83
CA ARG A 277 -11.69 35.83 -32.05
C ARG A 277 -10.83 34.71 -32.66
N TYR A 278 -11.43 33.61 -33.05
CA TYR A 278 -10.73 32.48 -33.70
C TYR A 278 -10.03 32.94 -35.00
N LEU A 279 -10.69 33.77 -35.81
CA LEU A 279 -10.10 34.35 -37.02
C LEU A 279 -8.92 35.28 -36.69
N ARG A 280 -9.08 36.20 -35.73
CA ARG A 280 -8.01 37.12 -35.31
C ARG A 280 -6.79 36.42 -34.72
N GLU A 281 -7.01 35.38 -33.96
CA GLU A 281 -5.95 34.61 -33.31
C GLU A 281 -5.37 33.52 -34.22
N ASN A 282 -5.89 33.36 -35.42
CA ASN A 282 -5.56 32.27 -36.35
C ASN A 282 -5.56 30.89 -35.65
N SER A 283 -6.53 30.68 -34.76
CA SER A 283 -6.64 29.49 -33.93
C SER A 283 -7.66 28.52 -34.53
N PRO A 284 -7.35 27.20 -34.64
CA PRO A 284 -8.31 26.25 -35.19
C PRO A 284 -9.56 26.11 -34.32
N LEU A 285 -10.72 25.90 -34.96
CA LEU A 285 -11.97 25.59 -34.26
C LEU A 285 -11.84 24.29 -33.45
N PRO A 286 -12.66 24.13 -32.37
CA PRO A 286 -12.63 22.90 -31.59
C PRO A 286 -13.13 21.69 -32.40
N MET A 287 -12.33 20.61 -32.43
CA MET A 287 -12.70 19.36 -33.10
C MET A 287 -13.72 18.57 -32.29
N LEU A 288 -14.65 17.93 -32.97
CA LEU A 288 -15.57 16.98 -32.37
C LEU A 288 -14.88 15.61 -32.25
N PRO A 289 -14.85 14.96 -31.07
CA PRO A 289 -14.27 13.63 -30.93
C PRO A 289 -14.93 12.60 -31.87
N ARG A 290 -14.13 11.67 -32.41
CA ARG A 290 -14.55 10.70 -33.46
C ARG A 290 -15.83 9.93 -33.13
N HIS A 291 -16.01 9.52 -31.87
CA HIS A 291 -17.21 8.80 -31.46
C HIS A 291 -18.48 9.64 -31.58
N TRP A 292 -18.42 10.95 -31.35
CA TRP A 292 -19.54 11.87 -31.56
C TRP A 292 -19.78 12.19 -33.03
N VAL A 293 -18.74 12.10 -33.88
CA VAL A 293 -18.93 12.17 -35.33
C VAL A 293 -19.80 11.02 -35.81
N SER A 294 -19.53 9.80 -35.34
CA SER A 294 -20.35 8.62 -35.66
C SER A 294 -21.81 8.79 -35.19
N GLU A 295 -22.02 9.41 -34.02
CA GLU A 295 -23.36 9.69 -33.50
C GLU A 295 -24.09 10.75 -34.34
N ARG A 296 -23.40 11.80 -34.81
CA ARG A 296 -23.99 12.77 -35.74
C ARG A 296 -24.43 12.10 -37.04
N LEU A 297 -23.59 11.26 -37.63
CA LEU A 297 -23.92 10.52 -38.85
C LEU A 297 -25.17 9.64 -38.64
N SER A 298 -25.27 8.93 -37.52
CA SER A 298 -26.47 8.13 -37.20
C SER A 298 -27.70 9.00 -36.90
N SER A 299 -27.52 10.26 -36.56
CA SER A 299 -28.59 11.25 -36.33
C SER A 299 -28.98 12.02 -37.60
N GLY A 300 -28.50 11.61 -38.78
CA GLY A 300 -28.95 12.14 -40.07
C GLY A 300 -28.04 13.28 -40.63
N TRP A 301 -26.87 13.55 -40.05
CA TRP A 301 -25.89 14.44 -40.66
C TRP A 301 -25.30 13.78 -41.91
N ARG A 302 -25.07 14.60 -42.94
CA ARG A 302 -24.43 14.09 -44.17
C ARG A 302 -22.93 13.89 -43.95
N PRO A 303 -22.31 12.85 -44.54
CA PRO A 303 -20.87 12.61 -44.45
C PRO A 303 -20.01 13.73 -45.06
N ASP A 304 -20.55 14.47 -45.98
CA ASP A 304 -19.92 15.61 -46.67
C ASP A 304 -20.24 16.97 -46.05
N ASP A 305 -20.95 17.01 -44.90
CA ASP A 305 -21.25 18.26 -44.20
C ASP A 305 -19.96 18.87 -43.61
N PRO A 306 -19.54 20.09 -44.01
CA PRO A 306 -18.34 20.75 -43.52
C PRO A 306 -18.29 20.89 -42.01
N LEU A 307 -19.44 21.06 -41.34
CA LEU A 307 -19.55 21.20 -39.89
C LEU A 307 -19.50 19.86 -39.13
N LEU A 308 -19.46 18.74 -39.83
CA LEU A 308 -19.43 17.41 -39.18
C LEU A 308 -18.31 17.26 -38.15
N PRO A 309 -17.05 17.69 -38.42
CA PRO A 309 -15.94 17.59 -37.46
C PRO A 309 -15.91 18.72 -36.41
N VAL A 310 -16.80 19.73 -36.50
CA VAL A 310 -16.74 20.89 -35.60
C VAL A 310 -17.45 20.63 -34.27
N GLY A 311 -16.81 20.94 -33.16
CA GLY A 311 -17.35 20.82 -31.81
C GLY A 311 -18.35 21.91 -31.43
N LEU A 312 -19.53 21.96 -32.06
CA LEU A 312 -20.54 23.04 -31.87
C LEU A 312 -20.91 23.26 -30.39
N ASN A 313 -21.09 22.18 -29.60
CA ASN A 313 -21.34 22.32 -28.17
C ASN A 313 -20.14 22.90 -27.42
N MET A 314 -18.92 22.70 -27.93
CA MET A 314 -17.71 23.27 -27.37
C MET A 314 -17.64 24.76 -27.65
N LEU A 315 -17.97 25.18 -28.88
CA LEU A 315 -18.09 26.61 -29.24
C LEU A 315 -19.13 27.31 -28.35
N ALA A 316 -20.31 26.70 -28.18
CA ALA A 316 -21.33 27.26 -27.29
C ALA A 316 -20.81 27.46 -25.87
N ARG A 317 -20.15 26.44 -25.29
CA ARG A 317 -19.58 26.51 -23.94
C ARG A 317 -18.48 27.55 -23.78
N GLN A 318 -17.64 27.72 -24.79
CA GLN A 318 -16.62 28.77 -24.81
C GLN A 318 -17.23 30.19 -24.94
N ALA A 319 -18.40 30.29 -25.55
CA ALA A 319 -19.20 31.52 -25.58
C ALA A 319 -20.06 31.73 -24.31
N GLY A 320 -19.88 30.88 -23.25
CA GLY A 320 -20.65 30.97 -22.01
C GLY A 320 -22.06 30.38 -22.09
N ILE A 321 -22.34 29.57 -23.10
CA ILE A 321 -23.66 29.00 -23.38
C ILE A 321 -23.60 27.50 -23.09
N ASN A 322 -24.57 26.96 -22.34
CA ASN A 322 -24.55 25.56 -21.88
C ASN A 322 -24.53 24.53 -23.05
N ARG A 323 -25.38 24.74 -24.04
CA ARG A 323 -25.57 23.83 -25.16
C ARG A 323 -25.87 24.58 -26.44
N PHE A 324 -25.31 24.11 -27.57
CA PHE A 324 -25.61 24.60 -28.89
C PHE A 324 -27.03 24.18 -29.31
N SER A 325 -27.83 25.11 -29.81
CA SER A 325 -29.13 24.83 -30.40
C SER A 325 -29.02 24.73 -31.93
N HIS A 326 -29.52 23.64 -32.50
CA HIS A 326 -29.53 23.44 -33.96
C HIS A 326 -30.30 24.56 -34.72
N ARG A 327 -31.24 25.24 -34.04
CA ARG A 327 -31.96 26.41 -34.62
C ARG A 327 -31.05 27.57 -34.95
N TRP A 328 -29.91 27.67 -34.29
CA TRP A 328 -28.93 28.73 -34.56
C TRP A 328 -28.10 28.44 -35.82
N LEU A 329 -28.18 27.23 -36.38
CA LEU A 329 -27.50 26.92 -37.65
C LEU A 329 -28.07 27.72 -38.83
N ASP A 330 -29.33 28.17 -38.77
CA ASP A 330 -29.89 29.03 -39.81
C ASP A 330 -29.13 30.36 -39.96
N GLU A 331 -28.53 30.84 -38.85
CA GLU A 331 -27.77 32.11 -38.83
C GLU A 331 -26.24 31.90 -38.70
N LEU A 332 -25.81 30.80 -38.08
CA LEU A 332 -24.40 30.55 -37.74
C LEU A 332 -23.68 29.62 -38.71
N ARG A 333 -24.36 28.91 -39.59
CA ARG A 333 -23.75 27.95 -40.52
C ARG A 333 -22.65 28.61 -41.34
N ASP A 334 -23.00 29.62 -42.09
CA ASP A 334 -22.07 30.33 -42.98
C ASP A 334 -20.88 30.95 -42.22
N PRO A 335 -21.07 31.69 -41.11
CA PRO A 335 -19.94 32.17 -40.29
C PRO A 335 -19.03 31.06 -39.73
N ILE A 336 -19.59 29.89 -39.32
CA ILE A 336 -18.79 28.78 -38.84
C ILE A 336 -18.02 28.12 -39.99
N GLU A 337 -18.63 27.93 -41.17
CA GLU A 337 -17.99 27.37 -42.36
C GLU A 337 -16.88 28.29 -42.89
N GLU A 338 -17.08 29.60 -42.94
CA GLU A 338 -16.05 30.59 -43.30
C GLU A 338 -14.87 30.53 -42.32
N THR A 339 -15.15 30.51 -41.00
CA THR A 339 -14.12 30.38 -39.99
C THR A 339 -13.39 29.06 -40.12
N LEU A 340 -14.11 27.95 -40.31
CA LEU A 340 -13.53 26.64 -40.54
C LEU A 340 -12.60 26.61 -41.75
N ALA A 341 -13.01 27.19 -42.85
CA ALA A 341 -12.21 27.28 -44.06
C ALA A 341 -10.91 28.10 -43.85
N ALA A 342 -10.98 29.14 -43.02
CA ALA A 342 -9.85 30.01 -42.74
C ALA A 342 -8.83 29.40 -41.76
N VAL A 343 -9.30 28.82 -40.64
CA VAL A 343 -8.42 28.39 -39.53
C VAL A 343 -8.38 26.88 -39.30
N GLY A 344 -9.25 26.12 -39.96
CA GLY A 344 -9.33 24.68 -39.79
C GLY A 344 -9.96 24.24 -38.47
N VAL A 345 -9.84 22.94 -38.15
CA VAL A 345 -10.35 22.34 -36.93
C VAL A 345 -9.29 21.47 -36.25
N GLN A 346 -9.19 21.55 -34.94
CA GLN A 346 -8.19 20.79 -34.17
C GLN A 346 -8.70 20.50 -32.75
N GLU A 347 -8.16 19.46 -32.11
CA GLU A 347 -8.38 19.22 -30.69
C GLU A 347 -7.96 20.42 -29.84
N ILE A 348 -8.61 20.62 -28.67
CA ILE A 348 -8.54 21.92 -27.95
C ILE A 348 -7.41 22.05 -26.95
N PHE A 349 -6.83 20.94 -26.51
CA PHE A 349 -5.77 20.90 -25.49
C PHE A 349 -4.40 20.60 -26.11
N ALA A 350 -3.32 21.04 -25.45
CA ALA A 350 -1.93 20.84 -25.88
C ALA A 350 -1.62 21.36 -27.30
N ARG A 351 -2.18 22.53 -27.65
CA ARG A 351 -1.99 23.18 -28.97
C ARG A 351 -0.69 23.97 -29.10
N ASP A 352 0.03 24.15 -28.00
CA ASP A 352 1.24 24.97 -27.95
C ASP A 352 2.38 24.46 -28.83
N GLY A 353 2.35 23.17 -29.19
CA GLY A 353 3.36 22.55 -30.05
C GLY A 353 4.80 22.64 -29.52
N ALA A 354 4.97 22.90 -28.20
CA ALA A 354 6.28 23.11 -27.60
C ALA A 354 7.19 21.90 -27.87
N LEU A 355 8.42 22.20 -28.34
CA LEU A 355 9.42 21.20 -28.63
C LEU A 355 10.16 20.81 -27.34
N VAL A 356 10.40 19.53 -27.17
CA VAL A 356 11.20 18.95 -26.08
C VAL A 356 12.28 18.05 -26.66
N ASP A 357 13.40 17.93 -25.96
CA ASP A 357 14.48 17.03 -26.36
C ASP A 357 14.00 15.58 -26.27
N ARG A 358 14.25 14.79 -27.28
CA ARG A 358 13.88 13.38 -27.32
C ARG A 358 14.74 12.58 -26.35
N ALA A 359 14.16 11.54 -25.76
CA ALA A 359 14.83 10.67 -24.81
C ALA A 359 16.02 9.89 -25.41
N ASP A 360 15.99 9.63 -26.73
CA ASP A 360 17.06 8.98 -27.49
C ASP A 360 18.18 9.95 -27.94
N GLY A 361 18.08 11.22 -27.62
CA GLY A 361 19.03 12.26 -28.02
C GLY A 361 18.97 12.61 -29.51
N GLN A 362 18.01 12.11 -30.27
CA GLN A 362 17.90 12.32 -31.72
C GLN A 362 17.04 13.56 -32.04
N GLY A 363 17.46 14.73 -31.54
CA GLY A 363 16.79 15.99 -31.80
C GLY A 363 15.58 16.26 -30.91
N GLN A 364 14.64 17.04 -31.41
CA GLN A 364 13.46 17.51 -30.68
C GLN A 364 12.17 17.02 -31.32
N ALA A 365 11.13 16.92 -30.51
CA ALA A 365 9.78 16.60 -30.97
C ALA A 365 8.74 17.40 -30.16
N PRO A 366 7.55 17.64 -30.71
CA PRO A 366 6.46 18.20 -29.90
C PRO A 366 6.17 17.31 -28.70
N TRP A 367 6.07 17.90 -27.52
CA TRP A 367 5.83 17.15 -26.26
C TRP A 367 4.50 16.37 -26.31
N SER A 368 3.49 16.87 -26.99
CA SER A 368 2.22 16.22 -27.28
C SER A 368 1.65 16.69 -28.60
N PRO A 369 0.92 15.89 -29.37
CA PRO A 369 -0.01 16.38 -30.35
C PRO A 369 -1.19 17.06 -29.62
N PRO A 370 -2.02 17.84 -30.33
CA PRO A 370 -3.29 18.31 -29.80
C PRO A 370 -4.18 17.18 -29.30
N LEU A 371 -4.82 17.39 -28.15
CA LEU A 371 -5.57 16.35 -27.41
C LEU A 371 -7.02 16.76 -27.21
N HIS A 372 -7.92 15.78 -27.24
CA HIS A 372 -9.26 15.96 -26.70
C HIS A 372 -9.26 15.76 -25.17
N GLN A 373 -10.29 16.23 -24.49
CA GLN A 373 -10.38 16.25 -23.03
C GLN A 373 -10.07 14.89 -22.35
N PRO A 374 -10.63 13.74 -22.74
CA PRO A 374 -10.29 12.45 -22.11
C PRO A 374 -8.81 12.08 -22.25
N GLN A 375 -8.16 12.40 -23.39
CA GLN A 375 -6.73 12.14 -23.58
C GLN A 375 -5.88 13.06 -22.71
N ALA A 376 -6.27 14.33 -22.57
CA ALA A 376 -5.58 15.29 -21.70
C ALA A 376 -5.62 14.84 -20.23
N ILE A 377 -6.78 14.39 -19.74
CA ILE A 377 -6.96 13.82 -18.40
C ILE A 377 -6.11 12.53 -18.24
N ALA A 378 -6.13 11.67 -19.26
CA ALA A 378 -5.37 10.43 -19.24
C ALA A 378 -3.85 10.71 -19.17
N LEU A 379 -3.34 11.67 -19.94
CA LEU A 379 -1.92 12.04 -19.94
C LEU A 379 -1.48 12.57 -18.57
N ALA A 380 -2.25 13.45 -17.94
CA ALA A 380 -1.98 13.90 -16.58
C ALA A 380 -1.94 12.72 -15.58
N GLY A 381 -2.85 11.75 -15.72
CA GLY A 381 -2.86 10.52 -14.93
C GLY A 381 -1.64 9.61 -15.18
N ILE A 382 -1.15 9.54 -16.42
CA ILE A 382 0.06 8.79 -16.80
C ILE A 382 1.30 9.42 -16.16
N VAL A 383 1.45 10.75 -16.25
CA VAL A 383 2.56 11.49 -15.64
C VAL A 383 2.54 11.35 -14.11
N ARG A 384 1.36 11.41 -13.49
CA ARG A 384 1.20 11.15 -12.04
C ARG A 384 1.59 9.72 -11.67
N THR A 385 1.33 8.74 -12.56
CA THR A 385 1.77 7.34 -12.36
C THR A 385 3.28 7.21 -12.50
N ALA A 386 3.89 7.93 -13.43
CA ALA A 386 5.35 8.00 -13.54
C ALA A 386 5.98 8.56 -12.26
N ALA A 387 5.43 9.63 -11.69
CA ALA A 387 5.88 10.19 -10.41
C ALA A 387 5.77 9.16 -9.27
N ALA A 388 4.64 8.44 -9.15
CA ALA A 388 4.47 7.37 -8.16
C ALA A 388 5.48 6.23 -8.37
N THR A 389 5.82 5.91 -9.62
CA THR A 389 6.82 4.89 -9.97
C THR A 389 8.22 5.30 -9.52
N VAL A 390 8.64 6.55 -9.82
CA VAL A 390 9.93 7.09 -9.37
C VAL A 390 10.02 7.08 -7.85
N ILE A 391 9.01 7.59 -7.16
CA ILE A 391 8.97 7.63 -5.70
C ILE A 391 9.07 6.21 -5.13
N ALA A 392 8.24 5.28 -5.59
CA ALA A 392 8.21 3.92 -5.06
C ALA A 392 9.51 3.14 -5.31
N ALA A 393 10.08 3.26 -6.52
CA ALA A 393 11.28 2.53 -6.92
C ALA A 393 12.52 2.97 -6.14
N VAL A 394 12.63 4.26 -5.81
CA VAL A 394 13.84 4.85 -5.23
C VAL A 394 13.74 5.05 -3.72
N SER A 395 12.54 5.39 -3.18
CA SER A 395 12.36 5.50 -1.73
C SER A 395 12.16 4.14 -1.05
N GLY A 396 11.74 3.12 -1.78
CA GLY A 396 11.39 1.82 -1.24
C GLY A 396 10.21 1.83 -0.27
N MET A 397 9.37 2.85 -0.27
CA MET A 397 8.15 2.91 0.56
C MET A 397 7.26 1.69 0.34
N ARG A 398 6.60 1.21 1.40
CA ARG A 398 5.53 0.21 1.23
C ARG A 398 4.33 0.84 0.54
N ALA A 399 3.53 0.01 -0.14
CA ALA A 399 2.32 0.48 -0.82
C ALA A 399 1.40 1.30 0.10
N SER A 400 1.22 0.86 1.36
CA SER A 400 0.43 1.59 2.34
C SER A 400 1.05 2.94 2.74
N GLU A 401 2.37 3.04 2.80
CA GLU A 401 3.11 4.26 3.11
C GLU A 401 3.01 5.27 1.95
N LEU A 402 3.20 4.81 0.71
CA LEU A 402 3.06 5.64 -0.49
C LEU A 402 1.63 6.20 -0.63
N MET A 403 0.61 5.37 -0.36
CA MET A 403 -0.79 5.79 -0.46
C MET A 403 -1.22 6.75 0.64
N GLU A 404 -0.50 6.79 1.76
CA GLU A 404 -0.71 7.71 2.90
C GLU A 404 0.11 9.01 2.78
N LEU A 405 0.97 9.16 1.76
CA LEU A 405 1.65 10.45 1.52
C LEU A 405 0.61 11.55 1.31
N GLN A 406 0.82 12.68 1.98
CA GLN A 406 -0.02 13.86 1.85
C GLN A 406 0.53 14.83 0.80
N ALA A 407 -0.30 15.72 0.30
CA ALA A 407 0.07 16.70 -0.72
C ALA A 407 1.10 17.75 -0.24
N ASP A 408 1.35 17.81 1.06
CA ASP A 408 2.34 18.66 1.72
C ASP A 408 3.53 17.85 2.28
N CYS A 409 3.78 16.66 1.72
CA CYS A 409 4.80 15.75 2.24
C CYS A 409 6.24 16.24 2.06
N ARG A 410 6.52 17.15 1.13
CA ARG A 410 7.86 17.67 0.90
C ARG A 410 8.30 18.59 2.04
N GLN A 411 9.39 18.22 2.71
CA GLN A 411 10.01 19.09 3.69
C GLN A 411 10.98 20.08 3.00
N PRO A 412 11.23 21.27 3.56
CA PRO A 412 12.22 22.17 3.01
C PRO A 412 13.56 21.48 2.74
N ALA A 413 14.14 21.75 1.58
CA ALA A 413 15.46 21.26 1.22
C ALA A 413 16.51 21.90 2.14
N GLU A 414 17.44 21.09 2.65
CA GLU A 414 18.46 21.51 3.61
C GLU A 414 19.85 21.36 2.98
N GLU A 415 20.56 22.46 2.80
CA GLU A 415 21.94 22.42 2.36
C GLU A 415 22.84 22.04 3.55
N LEU A 416 23.43 20.84 3.51
CA LEU A 416 24.31 20.34 4.57
C LEU A 416 25.75 20.86 4.43
N LEU A 417 26.21 20.93 3.18
CA LEU A 417 27.52 21.43 2.76
C LEU A 417 27.35 22.07 1.38
N PRO A 418 28.24 22.94 0.93
CA PRO A 418 28.19 23.50 -0.41
C PRO A 418 28.07 22.39 -1.47
N GLY A 419 26.96 22.40 -2.22
CA GLY A 419 26.66 21.39 -3.24
C GLY A 419 26.08 20.07 -2.72
N MET A 420 25.83 19.90 -1.42
CA MET A 420 25.19 18.71 -0.84
C MET A 420 23.85 19.08 -0.19
N THR A 421 22.78 18.86 -0.92
CA THR A 421 21.42 19.13 -0.45
C THR A 421 20.72 17.85 0.01
N ARG A 422 20.11 17.92 1.19
CA ARG A 422 19.26 16.86 1.75
C ARG A 422 17.81 17.14 1.41
N TYR A 423 17.17 16.18 0.76
CA TYR A 423 15.74 16.20 0.47
C TYR A 423 15.00 15.20 1.34
N ARG A 424 13.84 15.59 1.88
CA ARG A 424 13.03 14.74 2.76
C ARG A 424 11.57 14.77 2.38
N LEU A 425 10.91 13.60 2.53
CA LEU A 425 9.46 13.46 2.45
C LEU A 425 8.93 13.02 3.81
N ALA A 426 8.02 13.80 4.38
CA ALA A 426 7.28 13.41 5.57
C ALA A 426 6.19 12.41 5.22
N GLY A 427 5.99 11.42 6.06
CA GLY A 427 4.96 10.41 5.86
C GLY A 427 4.67 9.64 7.14
N LYS A 428 4.13 8.43 6.99
CA LYS A 428 3.75 7.58 8.12
C LYS A 428 4.19 6.14 7.89
N LEU A 429 4.76 5.53 8.89
CA LEU A 429 4.89 4.08 8.97
C LEU A 429 3.53 3.49 9.34
N ILE A 430 3.06 2.50 8.57
CA ILE A 430 1.73 1.92 8.76
C ILE A 430 1.81 0.50 9.30
N LYS A 431 2.62 -0.35 8.66
CA LYS A 431 2.69 -1.77 9.02
C LYS A 431 3.37 -1.97 10.37
N GLY A 432 2.66 -2.62 11.31
CA GLY A 432 3.16 -2.90 12.66
C GLY A 432 3.11 -1.69 13.59
N GLN A 433 2.37 -0.65 13.23
CA GLN A 433 2.14 0.54 14.03
C GLN A 433 0.69 0.59 14.54
N PRO A 434 0.39 1.37 15.59
CA PRO A 434 -0.98 1.68 16.00
C PRO A 434 -1.81 2.25 14.84
N LEU A 435 -3.13 2.25 14.98
CA LEU A 435 -4.03 2.90 14.01
C LEU A 435 -3.62 4.38 13.81
N GLY A 436 -3.60 4.81 12.56
CA GLY A 436 -3.10 6.14 12.18
C GLY A 436 -1.63 6.16 11.82
N GLY A 437 -0.88 5.08 12.10
CA GLY A 437 0.54 4.96 11.82
C GLY A 437 1.40 5.86 12.72
N THR A 438 2.70 5.78 12.55
CA THR A 438 3.67 6.63 13.24
C THR A 438 4.33 7.56 12.23
N ARG A 439 4.39 8.86 12.52
CA ARG A 439 5.08 9.86 11.68
C ARG A 439 6.55 9.49 11.53
N ASP A 440 7.04 9.61 10.32
CA ASP A 440 8.43 9.35 9.96
C ASP A 440 8.80 10.12 8.69
N GLU A 441 10.09 10.20 8.38
CA GLU A 441 10.62 10.91 7.22
C GLU A 441 11.47 10.00 6.37
N TRP A 442 11.38 10.15 5.05
CA TRP A 442 12.27 9.50 4.09
C TRP A 442 13.26 10.50 3.53
N VAL A 443 14.55 10.27 3.75
CA VAL A 443 15.60 10.96 3.03
C VAL A 443 15.62 10.42 1.61
N VAL A 444 15.51 11.29 0.62
CA VAL A 444 15.38 10.92 -0.78
C VAL A 444 16.36 11.71 -1.65
N ILE A 445 16.59 11.24 -2.87
CA ILE A 445 17.35 11.99 -3.86
C ILE A 445 16.45 13.03 -4.56
N GLU A 446 17.07 14.03 -5.17
CA GLU A 446 16.37 15.13 -5.82
C GLU A 446 15.28 14.69 -6.81
N PRO A 447 15.49 13.72 -7.73
CA PRO A 447 14.44 13.28 -8.65
C PRO A 447 13.17 12.78 -7.96
N VAL A 448 13.28 12.15 -6.78
CA VAL A 448 12.12 11.71 -5.98
C VAL A 448 11.40 12.91 -5.37
N TYR A 449 12.15 13.88 -4.86
CA TYR A 449 11.61 15.11 -4.32
C TYR A 449 10.86 15.94 -5.37
N GLN A 450 11.43 16.04 -6.58
CA GLN A 450 10.80 16.71 -7.73
C GLN A 450 9.56 15.96 -8.21
N ALA A 451 9.61 14.62 -8.26
CA ALA A 451 8.46 13.80 -8.62
C ALA A 451 7.28 13.98 -7.62
N ALA A 452 7.57 14.13 -6.33
CA ALA A 452 6.55 14.44 -5.33
C ALA A 452 5.92 15.82 -5.60
N GLY A 453 6.73 16.85 -5.87
CA GLY A 453 6.25 18.18 -6.20
C GLY A 453 5.43 18.24 -7.48
N LEU A 454 5.80 17.46 -8.48
CA LEU A 454 4.99 17.32 -9.69
C LEU A 454 3.64 16.68 -9.39
N ALA A 455 3.61 15.62 -8.57
CA ALA A 455 2.37 14.97 -8.17
C ALA A 455 1.45 15.91 -7.37
N GLU A 456 2.01 16.79 -6.53
CA GLU A 456 1.27 17.86 -5.82
C GLU A 456 0.61 18.83 -6.80
N GLN A 457 1.34 19.30 -7.82
CA GLN A 457 0.81 20.21 -8.84
C GLN A 457 -0.27 19.56 -9.72
N LEU A 458 -0.17 18.26 -9.96
CA LEU A 458 -1.16 17.47 -10.69
C LEU A 458 -2.36 17.04 -9.82
N HIS A 459 -2.35 17.36 -8.52
CA HIS A 459 -3.43 16.97 -7.62
C HIS A 459 -4.68 17.83 -7.84
N ASP A 460 -5.86 17.20 -7.93
CA ASP A 460 -7.12 17.90 -8.26
C ASP A 460 -7.58 18.86 -7.14
N ASN A 461 -7.29 18.53 -5.89
CA ASN A 461 -7.60 19.37 -4.73
C ASN A 461 -6.48 19.24 -3.69
N PRO A 462 -5.42 20.08 -3.74
CA PRO A 462 -4.28 20.02 -2.84
C PRO A 462 -4.57 20.64 -1.46
N ALA A 463 -5.76 20.43 -0.90
CA ALA A 463 -6.06 20.88 0.46
C ALA A 463 -5.06 20.24 1.46
N ALA A 464 -4.74 20.97 2.52
CA ALA A 464 -3.86 20.47 3.59
C ALA A 464 -4.39 19.13 4.12
N GLY A 465 -3.51 18.12 4.17
CA GLY A 465 -3.85 16.76 4.59
C GLY A 465 -4.50 15.88 3.52
N ALA A 466 -4.73 16.37 2.29
CA ALA A 466 -5.17 15.52 1.19
C ALA A 466 -4.10 14.48 0.83
N PHE A 467 -4.50 13.26 0.54
CA PHE A 467 -3.56 12.22 0.14
C PHE A 467 -3.01 12.47 -1.25
N LEU A 468 -1.69 12.53 -1.39
CA LEU A 468 -1.01 12.80 -2.67
C LEU A 468 -1.44 11.84 -3.78
N PHE A 469 -1.50 10.55 -3.48
CA PHE A 469 -1.97 9.52 -4.41
C PHE A 469 -3.27 8.88 -3.94
N GLY A 470 -3.49 8.76 -2.65
CA GLY A 470 -4.60 8.02 -2.08
C GLY A 470 -4.55 6.53 -2.46
N ARG A 471 -5.70 5.88 -2.46
CA ARG A 471 -5.80 4.48 -2.87
C ARG A 471 -5.71 4.36 -4.39
N ILE A 472 -4.55 3.92 -4.88
CA ILE A 472 -4.29 3.69 -6.31
C ILE A 472 -4.27 2.19 -6.64
N ALA A 473 -4.88 1.83 -7.76
CA ALA A 473 -4.71 0.52 -8.40
C ALA A 473 -3.42 0.54 -9.24
N PHE A 474 -2.26 0.50 -8.57
CA PHE A 474 -0.96 0.76 -9.21
C PHE A 474 -0.72 -0.11 -10.44
N SER A 475 -1.01 -1.43 -10.40
CA SER A 475 -0.77 -2.32 -11.53
C SER A 475 -1.57 -1.91 -12.77
N VAL A 476 -2.84 -1.46 -12.60
CA VAL A 476 -3.66 -0.98 -13.72
C VAL A 476 -3.12 0.33 -14.27
N ARG A 477 -2.76 1.27 -13.38
CA ARG A 477 -2.19 2.55 -13.79
C ARG A 477 -0.84 2.38 -14.47
N TYR A 478 -0.02 1.46 -13.97
CA TYR A 478 1.25 1.11 -14.57
C TYR A 478 1.09 0.52 -15.98
N ALA A 479 0.09 -0.33 -16.21
CA ALA A 479 -0.20 -0.84 -17.54
C ALA A 479 -0.51 0.31 -18.52
N TRP A 480 -1.32 1.29 -18.12
CA TRP A 480 -1.58 2.46 -18.96
C TRP A 480 -0.34 3.31 -19.22
N PHE A 481 0.54 3.50 -18.22
CA PHE A 481 1.82 4.15 -18.38
C PHE A 481 2.69 3.41 -19.40
N ARG A 482 2.86 2.09 -19.25
CA ARG A 482 3.62 1.25 -20.16
C ARG A 482 3.07 1.31 -21.58
N ASP A 483 1.76 1.15 -21.74
CA ASP A 483 1.12 1.16 -23.05
C ASP A 483 1.25 2.52 -23.74
N TRP A 484 1.25 3.62 -23.00
CA TRP A 484 1.51 4.95 -23.52
C TRP A 484 2.98 5.12 -23.95
N VAL A 485 3.93 4.62 -23.15
CA VAL A 485 5.37 4.65 -23.48
C VAL A 485 5.65 3.84 -24.74
N ASN A 486 5.06 2.66 -24.86
CA ASN A 486 5.25 1.78 -26.00
C ASN A 486 4.43 2.22 -27.24
N GLY A 487 3.48 3.11 -27.05
CA GLY A 487 2.61 3.62 -28.11
C GLY A 487 3.23 4.75 -28.95
N PRO A 488 2.45 5.30 -29.90
CA PRO A 488 2.93 6.35 -30.80
C PRO A 488 3.50 7.58 -30.09
N SER A 489 2.98 7.91 -28.90
CA SER A 489 3.45 9.06 -28.11
C SER A 489 4.87 8.85 -27.59
N GLY A 490 5.14 7.69 -26.98
CA GLY A 490 6.49 7.36 -26.49
C GLY A 490 7.50 7.23 -27.64
N GLN A 491 7.10 6.58 -28.74
CA GLN A 491 7.96 6.44 -29.94
C GLN A 491 8.33 7.82 -30.54
N ARG A 492 7.38 8.76 -30.63
CA ARG A 492 7.64 10.14 -31.08
C ARG A 492 8.68 10.81 -30.18
N LEU A 493 8.62 10.58 -28.87
CA LEU A 493 9.54 11.16 -27.89
C LEU A 493 10.85 10.38 -27.73
N GLY A 494 11.07 9.31 -28.52
CA GLY A 494 12.30 8.52 -28.48
C GLY A 494 12.45 7.66 -27.21
N LEU A 495 11.33 7.33 -26.54
CA LEU A 495 11.36 6.45 -25.37
C LEU A 495 11.63 5.01 -25.79
N GLY A 496 12.54 4.35 -25.06
CA GLY A 496 12.77 2.93 -25.21
C GLY A 496 11.56 2.10 -24.77
N PRO A 497 11.32 0.92 -25.41
CA PRO A 497 10.17 0.09 -25.08
C PRO A 497 10.31 -0.50 -23.66
N VAL A 498 9.21 -0.48 -22.91
CA VAL A 498 9.08 -1.11 -21.60
C VAL A 498 8.45 -2.49 -21.77
N PRO A 499 9.13 -3.59 -21.35
CA PRO A 499 8.63 -4.95 -21.52
C PRO A 499 7.26 -5.18 -20.87
N ASP A 500 6.48 -6.11 -21.42
CA ASP A 500 5.24 -6.56 -20.82
C ASP A 500 5.50 -7.48 -19.63
N TYR A 501 5.75 -6.86 -18.48
CA TYR A 501 6.02 -7.54 -17.23
C TYR A 501 5.15 -6.94 -16.10
N PRO A 502 4.55 -7.76 -15.24
CA PRO A 502 3.73 -7.26 -14.15
C PRO A 502 4.58 -6.57 -13.08
N VAL A 503 4.42 -5.26 -12.96
CA VAL A 503 5.12 -4.45 -11.94
C VAL A 503 4.15 -4.11 -10.80
N SER A 504 4.59 -4.35 -9.58
CA SER A 504 3.88 -3.99 -8.37
C SER A 504 4.76 -3.14 -7.44
N LEU A 505 4.16 -2.33 -6.58
CA LEU A 505 4.88 -1.56 -5.56
C LEU A 505 5.74 -2.45 -4.65
N ARG A 506 5.31 -3.71 -4.43
CA ARG A 506 6.10 -4.69 -3.68
C ARG A 506 7.33 -5.15 -4.43
N ALA A 507 7.22 -5.35 -5.76
CA ALA A 507 8.36 -5.72 -6.60
C ALA A 507 9.40 -4.59 -6.64
N LEU A 508 8.98 -3.32 -6.81
CA LEU A 508 9.86 -2.15 -6.77
C LEU A 508 10.65 -2.07 -5.46
N ARG A 509 9.95 -2.16 -4.31
CA ARG A 509 10.61 -2.19 -3.00
C ARG A 509 11.58 -3.38 -2.85
N ARG A 510 11.20 -4.55 -3.37
CA ARG A 510 12.05 -5.75 -3.36
C ARG A 510 13.31 -5.54 -4.19
N THR A 511 13.19 -4.96 -5.38
CA THR A 511 14.31 -4.66 -6.27
C THR A 511 15.29 -3.71 -5.59
N LEU A 512 14.80 -2.59 -5.03
CA LEU A 512 15.65 -1.65 -4.31
C LEU A 512 16.36 -2.33 -3.12
N ALA A 513 15.65 -3.17 -2.36
CA ALA A 513 16.23 -3.90 -1.24
C ALA A 513 17.40 -4.79 -1.68
N VAL A 514 17.24 -5.49 -2.80
CA VAL A 514 18.27 -6.35 -3.38
C VAL A 514 19.45 -5.50 -3.87
N GLU A 515 19.17 -4.44 -4.64
CA GLU A 515 20.23 -3.57 -5.19
C GLU A 515 21.06 -2.87 -4.09
N LEU A 516 20.41 -2.42 -3.02
CA LEU A 516 21.11 -1.85 -1.88
C LEU A 516 21.94 -2.91 -1.14
N ALA A 517 21.36 -4.08 -0.87
CA ALA A 517 21.97 -5.11 -0.04
C ALA A 517 23.25 -5.70 -0.66
N TYR A 518 23.36 -5.71 -1.99
CA TYR A 518 24.56 -6.20 -2.71
C TYR A 518 25.69 -5.16 -2.83
N ARG A 519 25.53 -3.99 -2.25
CA ARG A 519 26.61 -2.98 -2.15
C ARG A 519 27.39 -3.16 -0.84
N PRO A 520 28.67 -2.76 -0.76
CA PRO A 520 29.42 -2.77 0.50
C PRO A 520 28.67 -2.03 1.62
N GLY A 521 28.50 -2.66 2.79
CA GLY A 521 27.64 -2.13 3.88
C GLY A 521 26.14 -2.08 3.58
N GLY A 522 25.73 -2.65 2.45
CA GLY A 522 24.41 -2.43 1.86
C GLY A 522 23.25 -3.05 2.63
N VAL A 523 23.46 -4.14 3.37
CA VAL A 523 22.38 -4.75 4.18
C VAL A 523 21.95 -3.81 5.31
N LEU A 524 22.88 -3.14 5.97
CA LEU A 524 22.58 -2.14 6.99
C LEU A 524 21.95 -0.88 6.37
N ALA A 525 22.46 -0.43 5.23
CA ALA A 525 21.87 0.67 4.48
C ALA A 525 20.43 0.34 4.06
N ALA A 526 20.18 -0.86 3.55
CA ALA A 526 18.84 -1.33 3.21
C ALA A 526 17.92 -1.42 4.45
N LYS A 527 18.43 -1.88 5.61
CA LYS A 527 17.66 -1.91 6.86
C LYS A 527 17.18 -0.51 7.24
N VAL A 528 18.10 0.46 7.25
CA VAL A 528 17.80 1.85 7.63
C VAL A 528 16.85 2.50 6.60
N HIS A 529 17.19 2.43 5.33
CA HIS A 529 16.42 3.06 4.25
C HIS A 529 14.99 2.48 4.12
N LEU A 530 14.86 1.16 4.24
CA LEU A 530 13.56 0.48 4.18
C LEU A 530 12.79 0.47 5.51
N LYS A 531 13.38 1.04 6.57
CA LYS A 531 12.79 1.12 7.92
C LYS A 531 12.37 -0.26 8.45
N HIS A 532 13.31 -1.21 8.38
CA HIS A 532 13.12 -2.53 8.95
C HIS A 532 13.56 -2.56 10.41
N VAL A 533 12.72 -3.09 11.30
CA VAL A 533 13.02 -3.22 12.73
C VAL A 533 14.17 -4.21 12.95
N ALA A 534 14.15 -5.34 12.24
CA ALA A 534 15.15 -6.40 12.36
C ALA A 534 15.97 -6.59 11.09
N VAL A 535 17.28 -6.85 11.22
CA VAL A 535 18.19 -7.23 10.11
C VAL A 535 17.61 -8.43 9.36
N ALA A 536 17.12 -9.40 10.09
CA ALA A 536 16.46 -10.57 9.57
C ALA A 536 15.31 -10.29 8.57
N THR A 537 14.60 -9.17 8.72
CA THR A 537 13.59 -8.75 7.74
C THR A 537 14.27 -8.27 6.45
N THR A 538 15.37 -7.55 6.56
CA THR A 538 16.16 -7.07 5.43
C THR A 538 16.77 -8.23 4.66
N GLU A 539 17.35 -9.21 5.33
CA GLU A 539 17.88 -10.44 4.72
C GLU A 539 16.81 -11.19 3.92
N GLY A 540 15.58 -11.31 4.47
CA GLY A 540 14.47 -11.90 3.73
C GLY A 540 14.11 -11.15 2.44
N TYR A 541 14.33 -9.83 2.41
CA TYR A 541 14.17 -9.01 1.20
C TYR A 541 15.39 -9.10 0.26
N ALA A 542 16.59 -9.24 0.78
CA ALA A 542 17.85 -9.25 0.03
C ALA A 542 18.15 -10.61 -0.62
N SER A 543 17.61 -11.73 -0.12
CA SER A 543 17.90 -13.06 -0.62
C SER A 543 17.56 -13.21 -2.11
N ARG A 544 18.55 -13.64 -2.92
CA ARG A 544 18.34 -14.06 -4.33
C ARG A 544 18.25 -15.59 -4.36
N PRO A 545 17.44 -16.20 -5.23
CA PRO A 545 17.55 -17.62 -5.51
C PRO A 545 18.95 -17.95 -6.02
N GLY A 546 19.72 -18.77 -5.26
CA GLY A 546 21.10 -19.13 -5.62
C GLY A 546 22.20 -18.09 -5.36
N GLY A 547 21.88 -16.99 -4.64
CA GLY A 547 22.85 -15.91 -4.37
C GLY A 547 23.62 -16.06 -3.05
N ALA A 548 24.68 -15.27 -2.90
CA ALA A 548 25.66 -15.28 -1.80
C ALA A 548 25.11 -14.81 -0.45
N GLN A 549 24.05 -15.43 0.06
CA GLN A 549 23.45 -15.08 1.35
C GLN A 549 24.44 -15.27 2.51
N ALA A 550 25.37 -16.23 2.37
CA ALA A 550 26.43 -16.46 3.35
C ALA A 550 27.45 -15.29 3.39
N GLU A 551 27.78 -14.71 2.24
CA GLU A 551 28.68 -13.53 2.16
C GLU A 551 28.03 -12.29 2.77
N LEU A 552 26.74 -12.05 2.49
CA LEU A 552 25.97 -10.96 3.09
C LEU A 552 25.85 -11.11 4.61
N LEU A 553 25.65 -12.34 5.11
CA LEU A 553 25.61 -12.61 6.53
C LEU A 553 26.98 -12.40 7.18
N ALA A 554 28.06 -12.78 6.51
CA ALA A 554 29.42 -12.54 6.97
C ALA A 554 29.72 -11.03 7.07
N GLU A 555 29.32 -10.24 6.07
CA GLU A 555 29.49 -8.79 6.06
C GLU A 555 28.68 -8.11 7.19
N VAL A 556 27.40 -8.49 7.38
CA VAL A 556 26.57 -7.97 8.48
C VAL A 556 27.17 -8.31 9.84
N ASN A 557 27.57 -9.56 10.02
CA ASN A 557 28.19 -10.01 11.28
C ASN A 557 29.51 -9.28 11.55
N GLN A 558 30.29 -9.02 10.50
CA GLN A 558 31.53 -8.24 10.63
C GLN A 558 31.23 -6.81 11.10
N HIS A 559 30.32 -6.09 10.43
CA HIS A 559 29.94 -4.72 10.81
C HIS A 559 29.28 -4.65 12.20
N GLU A 560 28.44 -5.63 12.56
CA GLU A 560 27.88 -5.69 13.91
C GLU A 560 28.98 -5.94 14.95
N SER A 561 29.93 -6.81 14.65
CA SER A 561 31.06 -7.07 15.54
C SER A 561 31.97 -5.85 15.69
N GLU A 562 32.27 -5.13 14.62
CA GLU A 562 33.06 -3.90 14.65
C GLU A 562 32.38 -2.80 15.46
N ARG A 563 31.07 -2.61 15.27
CA ARG A 563 30.27 -1.67 16.05
C ARG A 563 30.21 -2.05 17.52
N ASN A 564 29.94 -3.32 17.81
CA ASN A 564 29.87 -3.81 19.18
C ASN A 564 31.24 -3.68 19.88
N LEU A 565 32.30 -3.90 19.15
CA LEU A 565 33.67 -3.68 19.66
C LEU A 565 33.93 -2.21 19.96
N ALA A 566 33.52 -1.29 19.08
CA ALA A 566 33.68 0.15 19.32
C ALA A 566 32.90 0.59 20.57
N LEU A 567 31.67 0.11 20.77
CA LEU A 567 30.88 0.40 21.96
C LEU A 567 31.49 -0.17 23.23
N LEU A 568 31.97 -1.42 23.22
CA LEU A 568 32.66 -2.01 24.36
C LEU A 568 33.97 -1.25 24.68
N TRP A 569 34.65 -0.73 23.66
CA TRP A 569 35.83 0.08 23.82
C TRP A 569 35.52 1.42 24.51
N ASP A 570 34.46 2.08 24.11
CA ASP A 570 34.02 3.34 24.72
C ASP A 570 33.56 3.12 26.17
N GLU A 571 32.79 2.05 26.44
CA GLU A 571 32.38 1.67 27.79
C GLU A 571 33.58 1.27 28.68
N PHE A 572 34.56 0.58 28.11
CA PHE A 572 35.80 0.28 28.84
C PHE A 572 36.60 1.55 29.20
N ARG A 573 36.64 2.53 28.30
CA ARG A 573 37.25 3.85 28.62
C ARG A 573 36.48 4.58 29.69
N ASN A 574 35.14 4.56 29.65
CA ASN A 574 34.28 5.10 30.71
C ASN A 574 34.60 4.44 32.06
N TYR A 575 34.71 3.11 32.07
CA TYR A 575 35.08 2.33 33.24
C TYR A 575 36.46 2.75 33.81
N GLN A 576 37.48 2.94 32.96
CA GLN A 576 38.80 3.41 33.36
C GLN A 576 38.78 4.84 33.95
N GLN A 577 37.82 5.65 33.56
CA GLN A 577 37.56 6.99 34.10
C GLN A 577 36.68 6.97 35.37
N GLY A 578 36.27 5.80 35.84
CA GLY A 578 35.44 5.64 37.03
C GLY A 578 33.93 5.74 36.77
N ILE A 579 33.52 5.81 35.50
CA ILE A 579 32.11 5.79 35.11
C ILE A 579 31.70 4.33 34.92
N LEU A 580 30.87 3.80 35.84
CA LEU A 580 30.45 2.39 35.82
C LEU A 580 29.24 2.20 34.91
N PRO A 581 29.16 1.04 34.18
CA PRO A 581 27.98 0.65 33.45
C PRO A 581 26.76 0.61 34.38
N ALA A 582 25.57 0.89 33.85
CA ALA A 582 24.30 0.82 34.57
C ALA A 582 23.35 -0.21 33.96
N GLY A 583 22.47 -0.82 34.78
CA GLY A 583 21.44 -1.76 34.34
C GLY A 583 21.72 -3.22 34.77
N PRO A 584 20.83 -4.17 34.36
CA PRO A 584 20.88 -5.55 34.82
C PRO A 584 22.19 -6.29 34.52
N GLY A 585 22.87 -6.00 33.41
CA GLY A 585 24.15 -6.60 33.01
C GLY A 585 25.40 -5.84 33.54
N ALA A 586 25.22 -4.72 34.25
CA ALA A 586 26.30 -3.84 34.66
C ALA A 586 27.37 -4.55 35.52
N ARG A 587 26.94 -5.40 36.44
CA ARG A 587 27.83 -6.16 37.32
C ARG A 587 28.78 -7.07 36.55
N GLU A 588 28.21 -7.88 35.64
CA GLU A 588 28.99 -8.82 34.82
C GLU A 588 29.98 -8.07 33.90
N LEU A 589 29.53 -6.95 33.32
CA LEU A 589 30.35 -6.10 32.46
C LEU A 589 31.48 -5.43 33.27
N THR A 590 31.22 -4.95 34.48
CA THR A 590 32.21 -4.37 35.40
C THR A 590 33.24 -5.40 35.81
N GLU A 591 32.83 -6.61 36.17
CA GLU A 591 33.71 -7.72 36.51
C GLU A 591 34.59 -8.11 35.30
N PHE A 592 34.02 -8.13 34.11
CA PHE A 592 34.78 -8.38 32.87
C PHE A 592 35.82 -7.25 32.61
N PHE A 593 35.45 -5.99 32.75
CA PHE A 593 36.37 -4.87 32.57
C PHE A 593 37.48 -4.88 33.61
N ALA A 594 37.16 -5.21 34.85
CA ALA A 594 38.19 -5.39 35.91
C ALA A 594 39.17 -6.51 35.53
N HIS A 595 38.71 -7.61 34.94
CA HIS A 595 39.56 -8.69 34.45
C HIS A 595 40.42 -8.28 33.24
N VAL A 596 39.90 -7.44 32.34
CA VAL A 596 40.66 -6.87 31.22
C VAL A 596 41.73 -5.90 31.69
N ASP A 597 41.47 -5.14 32.75
CA ASP A 597 42.40 -4.18 33.34
C ASP A 597 43.43 -4.82 34.29
N ALA A 598 43.21 -6.08 34.72
CA ALA A 598 44.09 -6.82 35.60
C ALA A 598 45.16 -7.62 34.84
N ALA A 599 46.39 -7.69 35.35
CA ALA A 599 47.41 -8.62 34.85
C ALA A 599 47.16 -10.05 35.40
N PRO A 600 47.46 -11.11 34.63
CA PRO A 600 47.50 -12.48 35.18
C PRO A 600 48.68 -12.58 36.18
N GLY A 601 48.36 -12.64 37.46
CA GLY A 601 49.34 -12.94 38.50
C GLY A 601 49.31 -14.40 38.90
N PRO A 602 50.41 -15.03 39.26
CA PRO A 602 50.43 -16.34 39.88
C PRO A 602 50.05 -16.22 41.36
N GLY A 603 48.86 -16.73 41.73
CA GLY A 603 48.39 -16.78 43.13
C GLY A 603 47.54 -15.57 43.57
N ASP A 604 46.80 -15.75 44.68
CA ASP A 604 45.81 -14.86 45.29
C ASP A 604 46.27 -13.45 45.76
N VAL A 605 47.20 -12.81 45.04
CA VAL A 605 47.67 -11.47 45.36
C VAL A 605 46.99 -10.48 44.39
N PRO A 606 46.47 -9.31 44.86
CA PRO A 606 45.93 -8.29 43.98
C PRO A 606 46.98 -7.88 42.96
N ALA A 607 46.81 -8.23 41.71
CA ALA A 607 47.73 -7.95 40.63
C ALA A 607 47.83 -6.45 40.39
N ALA A 608 49.07 -5.92 40.28
CA ALA A 608 49.32 -4.53 39.90
C ALA A 608 48.66 -4.25 38.54
N LYS A 609 48.04 -3.06 38.37
CA LYS A 609 47.53 -2.58 37.09
C LYS A 609 48.66 -2.58 36.06
N VAL A 610 48.56 -3.48 35.06
CA VAL A 610 49.52 -3.51 33.96
C VAL A 610 48.93 -2.71 32.81
N GLN A 611 49.68 -1.74 32.31
CA GLN A 611 49.32 -1.05 31.06
C GLN A 611 49.44 -2.05 29.89
N ARG A 612 48.30 -2.57 29.43
CA ARG A 612 48.21 -3.37 28.20
C ARG A 612 48.15 -2.44 27.00
N SER A 613 48.72 -2.89 25.88
CA SER A 613 48.61 -2.15 24.65
C SER A 613 47.15 -2.13 24.16
N ASP A 614 46.72 -1.04 23.50
CA ASP A 614 45.39 -0.93 22.89
C ASP A 614 45.03 -2.14 22.00
N ARG A 615 46.03 -2.75 21.38
CA ARG A 615 45.88 -3.95 20.54
C ARG A 615 45.48 -5.17 21.37
N GLU A 616 46.09 -5.36 22.53
CA GLU A 616 45.78 -6.47 23.44
C GLU A 616 44.41 -6.29 24.07
N ILE A 617 44.06 -5.08 24.49
CA ILE A 617 42.74 -4.75 25.03
C ILE A 617 41.66 -5.00 23.96
N ARG A 618 41.85 -4.51 22.74
CA ARG A 618 40.93 -4.79 21.62
C ARG A 618 40.76 -6.27 21.37
N SER A 619 41.81 -7.06 21.42
CA SER A 619 41.74 -8.52 21.25
C SER A 619 40.89 -9.20 22.32
N LEU A 620 40.98 -8.73 23.58
CA LEU A 620 40.17 -9.25 24.68
C LEU A 620 38.69 -8.82 24.55
N LEU A 621 38.44 -7.58 24.20
CA LEU A 621 37.07 -7.06 23.97
C LEU A 621 36.38 -7.74 22.77
N THR A 622 37.12 -8.04 21.72
CA THR A 622 36.60 -8.73 20.52
C THR A 622 35.96 -10.07 20.88
N LYS A 623 36.52 -10.81 21.81
CA LYS A 623 35.96 -12.12 22.26
C LYS A 623 34.58 -11.98 22.88
N ARG A 624 34.23 -10.83 23.41
CA ARG A 624 32.92 -10.55 24.03
C ARG A 624 31.98 -9.72 23.18
N ALA A 625 32.47 -9.07 22.12
CA ALA A 625 31.67 -8.23 21.24
C ALA A 625 30.50 -8.99 20.56
N GLY A 626 30.69 -10.28 20.32
CA GLY A 626 29.68 -11.14 19.70
C GLY A 626 28.46 -11.48 20.55
N VAL A 627 28.47 -11.18 21.85
CA VAL A 627 27.33 -11.43 22.78
C VAL A 627 26.61 -10.15 23.20
N LEU A 628 27.04 -8.99 22.68
CA LEU A 628 26.38 -7.73 22.90
C LEU A 628 25.27 -7.52 21.88
N HIS A 629 24.05 -7.27 22.34
CA HIS A 629 22.90 -6.95 21.50
C HIS A 629 22.42 -5.52 21.80
N LEU A 630 22.21 -4.74 20.73
CA LEU A 630 21.71 -3.37 20.84
C LEU A 630 20.19 -3.37 20.78
N GLY A 631 19.54 -2.92 21.86
CA GLY A 631 18.14 -2.52 21.89
C GLY A 631 17.96 -1.07 21.46
N THR A 632 16.70 -0.63 21.33
CA THR A 632 16.34 0.74 20.92
C THR A 632 16.70 1.79 21.96
N ALA A 633 16.85 1.41 23.22
CA ALA A 633 17.14 2.33 24.33
C ALA A 633 18.20 1.78 25.31
N ASN A 634 18.73 0.59 25.07
CA ASN A 634 19.67 -0.05 25.98
C ASN A 634 20.56 -1.06 25.25
N TYR A 635 21.63 -1.51 25.92
CA TYR A 635 22.42 -2.66 25.50
C TYR A 635 21.95 -3.89 26.27
N CYS A 636 21.81 -5.02 25.59
CA CYS A 636 21.53 -6.30 26.20
C CYS A 636 22.77 -7.21 26.10
N TRP A 637 23.23 -7.71 27.25
CA TRP A 637 24.36 -8.60 27.36
C TRP A 637 23.83 -10.02 27.61
N LEU A 638 24.02 -10.92 26.66
CA LEU A 638 23.63 -12.32 26.79
C LEU A 638 24.85 -13.17 27.12
N SER A 639 24.96 -13.65 28.36
CA SER A 639 25.95 -14.64 28.70
C SER A 639 25.53 -16.01 28.13
N LYS A 640 26.47 -16.80 27.64
CA LYS A 640 26.26 -18.14 27.06
C LYS A 640 25.71 -19.21 28.04
N VAL A 641 25.28 -18.85 29.24
CA VAL A 641 24.81 -19.79 30.28
C VAL A 641 23.32 -20.11 30.14
N LEU A 642 22.58 -19.47 29.22
CA LEU A 642 21.18 -19.81 28.93
C LEU A 642 21.07 -20.45 27.54
N ASP A 643 21.69 -21.64 27.38
CA ASP A 643 21.23 -22.60 26.39
C ASP A 643 19.85 -23.09 26.81
N ASN A 644 18.88 -22.91 25.92
CA ASN A 644 17.57 -23.58 25.87
C ASN A 644 16.54 -23.34 26.99
N GLN A 645 16.15 -22.10 27.27
CA GLN A 645 14.74 -21.88 27.69
C GLN A 645 14.41 -20.36 27.69
N HIS A 646 13.33 -20.00 27.03
CA HIS A 646 12.66 -18.71 26.93
C HIS A 646 12.92 -17.87 25.64
N TYR A 647 12.43 -18.37 24.53
CA TYR A 647 11.77 -17.56 23.51
C TYR A 647 10.30 -17.99 23.42
N GLY A 648 9.53 -17.49 24.34
CA GLY A 648 8.09 -17.52 24.35
C GLY A 648 7.64 -16.36 25.22
N ASP A 649 7.42 -15.22 24.58
CA ASP A 649 6.36 -14.25 24.87
C ASP A 649 6.38 -13.15 23.80
#